data_db06a7d42198856e869fe379ec5c08b1
#
_entry.id   db06a7d42198856e869fe379ec5c08b1
#
_cell.length_a   1.000
_cell.length_b   1.000
_cell.length_c   1.000
_cell.angle_alpha   90.00
_cell.angle_beta   90.00
_cell.angle_gamma   90.00
#
_symmetry.space_group_name_H-M   'P 1'
#
loop_
_entity.id
_entity.type
_entity.pdbx_description
1 polymer ?
#
loop_
_entity_poly.entity_id
_entity_poly.type
_entity_poly.pdbx_seq_one_letter_code
_entity_poly.pdbx_strand_id
1 'polypeptide(L)'
;MVTQEFEILCVSIPSSKMALSEQLYGIWLLWAGVGLGAFLSSMGYHWLIAQSVMLTFLTMWCLENIDAKLFLRGVLFTAVEVFFKDFDVAGQMRVPDDGPVILACAPHANQFVDPTVVTKAIPRTDIGFLAAASTMRKKYIGRLAKVMQSIPVERPQDIATVGQGTIAVEVGSHTVQGHGSRFTATMKPGCLLVIDSGPEKGCTSRVATVESDTLMTLKRPLQWPRTATHHSGALLERLNASSYKIHPLLDQSAVFDAVYNRLNEGHVVGIFPEGGSHDRTELLPIKAGVSVMALGAMAKYPNVMSNLKIIPVGINYFNGHRFRSRVFVDIGQPIVPDPSLVEQFRKGGAERKMAQNKLLEQVATALKGVTVEASDFNHLLFLRAVRRLYKSTTHKASPEERMALMLAFSKGYKRDVNDKQVQHLYQDVLNYRQRLIRLDISDHEVSRSHPRDTLVSTAAAVLSLLQSVLFLIACGVVLLPGFVVIFPWRVLTRYISKKKAHQALQKSSVKIKGNDVVATWKLMTSICLLPIQHALYTSMAYWWGGESWAVGYFFFAPFIAMLTIKSTERGMELANSIRPLWLALISPETTSELIGMRTKLKNDVRDLVCRLGWDKNLEQNLGRKAVRRMSITSLQSDDDTTDDFDKDLMTSGMIPSDDDEEEEEEEN
;
A
#
# COMPACT_ATOMS: atom_id res chain seq x y z
N MET A 1 -41.23 -9.09 7.11
CA MET A 1 -40.43 -7.84 7.30
C MET A 1 -38.94 -8.03 7.07
N VAL A 2 -38.31 -9.16 7.44
CA VAL A 2 -36.89 -9.43 7.20
C VAL A 2 -36.57 -9.72 5.72
N THR A 3 -37.51 -10.25 4.95
CA THR A 3 -37.34 -10.60 3.52
C THR A 3 -37.42 -9.41 2.58
N GLN A 4 -38.13 -8.34 2.92
CA GLN A 4 -38.28 -7.15 2.06
C GLN A 4 -37.08 -6.18 2.16
N GLU A 5 -36.37 -6.10 3.29
CA GLU A 5 -35.14 -5.30 3.38
C GLU A 5 -33.98 -5.97 2.64
N PHE A 6 -34.00 -7.28 2.43
CA PHE A 6 -32.97 -8.01 1.68
C PHE A 6 -33.07 -7.78 0.16
N GLU A 7 -34.24 -7.60 -0.40
CA GLU A 7 -34.42 -7.28 -1.83
C GLU A 7 -33.94 -5.86 -2.18
N ILE A 8 -34.04 -4.91 -1.25
CA ILE A 8 -33.60 -3.52 -1.48
C ILE A 8 -32.05 -3.41 -1.42
N LEU A 9 -31.38 -4.27 -0.67
CA LEU A 9 -29.91 -4.34 -0.62
C LEU A 9 -29.30 -5.01 -1.86
N CYS A 10 -30.03 -5.88 -2.55
CA CYS A 10 -29.54 -6.59 -3.74
C CYS A 10 -29.59 -5.76 -5.03
N VAL A 11 -30.40 -4.71 -5.11
CA VAL A 11 -30.64 -3.94 -6.37
C VAL A 11 -29.49 -2.98 -6.73
N SER A 12 -28.53 -2.73 -5.81
CA SER A 12 -27.43 -1.79 -6.05
C SER A 12 -26.04 -2.41 -6.19
N ILE A 13 -25.92 -3.75 -6.24
CA ILE A 13 -24.63 -4.45 -6.35
C ILE A 13 -24.40 -4.85 -7.81
N PRO A 14 -23.24 -4.47 -8.44
CA PRO A 14 -22.90 -4.94 -9.79
C PRO A 14 -22.90 -6.47 -9.86
N SER A 15 -23.32 -7.03 -10.98
CA SER A 15 -23.52 -8.49 -11.18
C SER A 15 -22.31 -9.36 -10.80
N SER A 16 -21.06 -8.84 -10.92
CA SER A 16 -19.84 -9.51 -10.48
C SER A 16 -19.67 -9.59 -8.95
N LYS A 17 -20.26 -8.65 -8.19
CA LYS A 17 -20.26 -8.67 -6.71
C LYS A 17 -21.37 -9.59 -6.17
N MET A 18 -22.49 -9.69 -6.87
CA MET A 18 -23.57 -10.61 -6.53
C MET A 18 -23.11 -12.08 -6.59
N ALA A 19 -22.41 -12.47 -7.66
CA ALA A 19 -21.91 -13.83 -7.81
C ALA A 19 -20.92 -14.24 -6.69
N LEU A 20 -20.07 -13.33 -6.23
CA LEU A 20 -19.12 -13.58 -5.14
C LEU A 20 -19.82 -13.64 -3.77
N SER A 21 -20.76 -12.76 -3.51
CA SER A 21 -21.54 -12.74 -2.26
C SER A 21 -22.44 -13.96 -2.13
N GLU A 22 -23.04 -14.41 -3.23
CA GLU A 22 -23.87 -15.63 -3.24
C GLU A 22 -23.03 -16.89 -2.99
N GLN A 23 -21.83 -16.99 -3.57
CA GLN A 23 -20.94 -18.12 -3.34
C GLN A 23 -20.37 -18.14 -1.92
N LEU A 24 -19.97 -16.99 -1.37
CA LEU A 24 -19.51 -16.89 0.02
C LEU A 24 -20.66 -17.17 1.01
N TYR A 25 -21.88 -16.72 0.71
CA TYR A 25 -23.07 -17.01 1.49
C TYR A 25 -23.42 -18.51 1.44
N GLY A 26 -23.31 -19.15 0.26
CA GLY A 26 -23.45 -20.60 0.11
C GLY A 26 -22.45 -21.37 0.94
N ILE A 27 -21.18 -20.99 0.93
CA ILE A 27 -20.10 -21.58 1.74
C ILE A 27 -20.42 -21.40 3.24
N TRP A 28 -20.89 -20.23 3.65
CA TRP A 28 -21.22 -19.95 5.06
C TRP A 28 -22.41 -20.79 5.54
N LEU A 29 -23.46 -20.92 4.73
CA LEU A 29 -24.62 -21.78 5.01
C LEU A 29 -24.24 -23.25 5.11
N LEU A 30 -23.30 -23.72 4.27
CA LEU A 30 -22.79 -25.07 4.28
C LEU A 30 -22.00 -25.38 5.55
N TRP A 31 -21.11 -24.47 5.98
CA TRP A 31 -20.38 -24.60 7.23
C TRP A 31 -21.29 -24.50 8.45
N ALA A 32 -22.30 -23.65 8.42
CA ALA A 32 -23.34 -23.60 9.45
C ALA A 32 -24.13 -24.93 9.52
N GLY A 33 -24.41 -25.55 8.39
CA GLY A 33 -25.07 -26.85 8.32
C GLY A 33 -24.23 -28.01 8.85
N VAL A 34 -22.92 -28.03 8.52
CA VAL A 34 -21.98 -29.04 9.07
C VAL A 34 -21.86 -28.91 10.60
N GLY A 35 -21.74 -27.66 11.09
CA GLY A 35 -21.68 -27.40 12.53
C GLY A 35 -22.94 -27.78 13.29
N LEU A 36 -24.11 -27.49 12.70
CA LEU A 36 -25.40 -27.91 13.25
C LEU A 36 -25.53 -29.45 13.25
N GLY A 37 -25.07 -30.12 12.21
CA GLY A 37 -25.05 -31.58 12.11
C GLY A 37 -24.16 -32.24 13.17
N ALA A 38 -22.95 -31.69 13.40
CA ALA A 38 -22.04 -32.16 14.45
C ALA A 38 -22.62 -31.90 15.85
N PHE A 39 -23.23 -30.74 16.09
CA PHE A 39 -23.90 -30.41 17.35
C PHE A 39 -25.06 -31.34 17.63
N LEU A 40 -25.89 -31.65 16.66
CA LEU A 40 -27.05 -32.53 16.81
C LEU A 40 -26.66 -34.00 16.96
N SER A 41 -25.49 -34.42 16.40
CA SER A 41 -24.89 -35.72 16.58
C SER A 41 -24.44 -35.91 18.03
N SER A 42 -23.88 -34.89 18.66
CA SER A 42 -23.47 -34.93 20.08
C SER A 42 -24.67 -35.10 21.03
N MET A 43 -25.87 -34.81 20.55
CA MET A 43 -27.14 -35.05 21.28
C MET A 43 -27.78 -36.41 21.01
N GLY A 44 -27.09 -37.35 20.34
CA GLY A 44 -27.56 -38.75 20.14
C GLY A 44 -28.46 -38.96 18.90
N TYR A 45 -28.57 -37.98 18.03
CA TYR A 45 -29.41 -38.05 16.83
C TYR A 45 -28.67 -38.61 15.62
N HIS A 46 -28.46 -39.94 15.53
CA HIS A 46 -27.69 -40.60 14.46
C HIS A 46 -28.20 -40.37 13.04
N TRP A 47 -29.49 -40.07 12.83
CA TRP A 47 -30.06 -39.76 11.53
C TRP A 47 -29.55 -38.39 10.98
N LEU A 48 -29.14 -37.49 11.86
CA LEU A 48 -28.57 -36.19 11.50
C LEU A 48 -27.11 -36.30 11.06
N ILE A 49 -26.40 -37.40 11.47
CA ILE A 49 -25.07 -37.72 10.93
C ILE A 49 -25.17 -37.98 9.43
N ALA A 50 -26.16 -38.74 8.99
CA ALA A 50 -26.39 -38.99 7.56
C ALA A 50 -26.64 -37.68 6.76
N GLN A 51 -27.38 -36.75 7.34
CA GLN A 51 -27.61 -35.43 6.73
C GLN A 51 -26.32 -34.58 6.73
N SER A 52 -25.51 -34.62 7.79
CA SER A 52 -24.23 -33.89 7.80
C SER A 52 -23.20 -34.47 6.82
N VAL A 53 -23.18 -35.82 6.66
CA VAL A 53 -22.36 -36.48 5.64
C VAL A 53 -22.85 -36.11 4.24
N MET A 54 -24.15 -36.11 3.98
CA MET A 54 -24.73 -35.69 2.70
C MET A 54 -24.44 -34.21 2.40
N LEU A 55 -24.51 -33.37 3.42
CA LEU A 55 -24.16 -31.93 3.30
C LEU A 55 -22.68 -31.73 3.04
N THR A 56 -21.80 -32.55 3.65
CA THR A 56 -20.36 -32.54 3.39
C THR A 56 -20.04 -32.99 1.97
N PHE A 57 -20.74 -34.00 1.46
CA PHE A 57 -20.63 -34.41 0.05
C PHE A 57 -21.11 -33.31 -0.91
N LEU A 58 -22.20 -32.64 -0.56
CA LEU A 58 -22.72 -31.50 -1.34
C LEU A 58 -21.74 -30.32 -1.32
N THR A 59 -21.08 -30.08 -0.18
CA THR A 59 -20.01 -29.07 -0.06
C THR A 59 -18.80 -29.42 -0.91
N MET A 60 -18.35 -30.67 -0.89
CA MET A 60 -17.22 -31.10 -1.73
C MET A 60 -17.57 -30.95 -3.21
N TRP A 61 -18.79 -31.33 -3.60
CA TRP A 61 -19.26 -31.13 -4.99
C TRP A 61 -19.36 -29.66 -5.39
N CYS A 62 -19.86 -28.79 -4.48
CA CYS A 62 -19.85 -27.35 -4.70
C CYS A 62 -18.43 -26.76 -4.75
N LEU A 63 -17.50 -27.26 -3.94
CA LEU A 63 -16.11 -26.83 -3.93
C LEU A 63 -15.36 -27.26 -5.20
N GLU A 64 -15.70 -28.39 -5.82
CA GLU A 64 -15.17 -28.80 -7.12
C GLU A 64 -15.61 -27.87 -8.26
N ASN A 65 -16.78 -27.23 -8.12
CA ASN A 65 -17.33 -26.28 -9.10
C ASN A 65 -17.02 -24.81 -8.79
N ILE A 66 -16.36 -24.49 -7.65
CA ILE A 66 -15.93 -23.13 -7.36
C ILE A 66 -14.70 -22.81 -8.22
N ASP A 67 -14.78 -21.76 -9.01
CA ASP A 67 -13.62 -21.21 -9.70
C ASP A 67 -12.54 -20.85 -8.67
N ALA A 68 -11.42 -21.60 -8.73
CA ALA A 68 -10.30 -21.41 -7.83
C ALA A 68 -9.78 -19.96 -7.81
N LYS A 69 -9.93 -19.22 -8.93
CA LYS A 69 -9.61 -17.81 -9.02
C LYS A 69 -10.55 -16.97 -8.16
N LEU A 70 -11.85 -17.25 -8.21
CA LEU A 70 -12.86 -16.52 -7.46
C LEU A 70 -12.74 -16.75 -5.96
N PHE A 71 -12.52 -18.00 -5.55
CA PHE A 71 -12.25 -18.37 -4.15
C PHE A 71 -10.99 -17.65 -3.61
N LEU A 72 -9.90 -17.72 -4.36
CA LEU A 72 -8.64 -17.09 -3.98
C LEU A 72 -8.78 -15.57 -3.85
N ARG A 73 -9.50 -14.93 -4.79
CA ARG A 73 -9.80 -13.50 -4.70
C ARG A 73 -10.60 -13.18 -3.45
N GLY A 74 -11.59 -13.99 -3.10
CA GLY A 74 -12.37 -13.83 -1.88
C GLY A 74 -11.49 -13.85 -0.62
N VAL A 75 -10.60 -14.83 -0.51
CA VAL A 75 -9.63 -14.94 0.60
C VAL A 75 -8.70 -13.71 0.66
N LEU A 76 -8.14 -13.31 -0.48
CA LEU A 76 -7.23 -12.16 -0.52
C LEU A 76 -7.96 -10.84 -0.22
N PHE A 77 -9.18 -10.66 -0.71
CA PHE A 77 -9.97 -9.45 -0.45
C PHE A 77 -10.37 -9.35 1.02
N THR A 78 -10.81 -10.46 1.61
CA THR A 78 -11.09 -10.52 3.06
C THR A 78 -9.84 -10.23 3.89
N ALA A 79 -8.70 -10.79 3.49
CA ALA A 79 -7.44 -10.53 4.18
C ALA A 79 -7.03 -9.05 4.10
N VAL A 80 -7.24 -8.39 2.96
CA VAL A 80 -7.02 -6.94 2.79
C VAL A 80 -8.00 -6.12 3.65
N GLU A 81 -9.28 -6.50 3.72
CA GLU A 81 -10.29 -5.82 4.56
C GLU A 81 -10.00 -5.96 6.06
N VAL A 82 -9.49 -7.10 6.48
CA VAL A 82 -9.07 -7.29 7.88
C VAL A 82 -7.79 -6.53 8.16
N PHE A 83 -6.86 -6.47 7.19
CA PHE A 83 -5.57 -5.80 7.37
C PHE A 83 -5.69 -4.27 7.37
N PHE A 84 -6.49 -3.70 6.47
CA PHE A 84 -6.75 -2.26 6.41
C PHE A 84 -8.07 -1.93 7.09
N LYS A 85 -8.05 -0.94 8.00
CA LYS A 85 -9.25 -0.47 8.72
C LYS A 85 -10.23 0.19 7.74
N ASP A 86 -9.70 1.09 6.90
CA ASP A 86 -10.46 1.81 5.88
C ASP A 86 -9.88 1.52 4.50
N PHE A 87 -10.77 1.20 3.57
CA PHE A 87 -10.45 0.93 2.17
C PHE A 87 -11.34 1.82 1.30
N ASP A 88 -10.80 2.95 0.89
CA ASP A 88 -11.53 3.94 0.11
C ASP A 88 -11.06 3.94 -1.35
N VAL A 89 -12.00 4.13 -2.29
CA VAL A 89 -11.70 4.17 -3.72
C VAL A 89 -12.41 5.35 -4.37
N ALA A 90 -11.67 6.12 -5.16
CA ALA A 90 -12.22 7.19 -5.99
C ALA A 90 -12.04 6.89 -7.49
N GLY A 91 -12.99 7.35 -8.29
CA GLY A 91 -12.87 7.29 -9.75
C GLY A 91 -13.16 5.92 -10.38
N GLN A 92 -13.82 4.99 -9.70
CA GLN A 92 -14.16 3.66 -10.24
C GLN A 92 -14.93 3.74 -11.58
N MET A 93 -15.81 4.73 -11.75
CA MET A 93 -16.59 4.96 -12.97
C MET A 93 -15.72 5.33 -14.20
N ARG A 94 -14.43 5.60 -14.02
CA ARG A 94 -13.49 5.92 -15.11
C ARG A 94 -12.93 4.67 -15.78
N VAL A 95 -13.10 3.51 -15.15
CA VAL A 95 -12.68 2.22 -15.72
C VAL A 95 -13.78 1.71 -16.63
N PRO A 96 -13.53 1.42 -17.91
CA PRO A 96 -14.52 0.85 -18.79
C PRO A 96 -14.84 -0.60 -18.36
N ASP A 97 -16.10 -0.98 -18.53
CA ASP A 97 -16.58 -2.33 -18.19
C ASP A 97 -15.94 -3.41 -19.06
N ASP A 98 -15.62 -3.08 -20.31
CA ASP A 98 -15.01 -3.96 -21.30
C ASP A 98 -13.90 -3.26 -22.11
N GLY A 99 -13.24 -4.03 -22.97
CA GLY A 99 -12.16 -3.57 -23.85
C GLY A 99 -10.78 -3.51 -23.19
N PRO A 100 -9.73 -3.28 -24.01
CA PRO A 100 -8.34 -3.33 -23.58
C PRO A 100 -7.98 -2.15 -22.67
N VAL A 101 -7.40 -2.46 -21.51
CA VAL A 101 -6.95 -1.45 -20.54
C VAL A 101 -5.56 -1.78 -20.01
N ILE A 102 -4.70 -0.78 -19.92
CA ILE A 102 -3.46 -0.84 -19.15
C ILE A 102 -3.63 -0.01 -17.88
N LEU A 103 -3.55 -0.66 -16.71
CA LEU A 103 -3.51 0.02 -15.42
C LEU A 103 -2.07 0.36 -15.09
N ALA A 104 -1.71 1.64 -15.11
CA ALA A 104 -0.43 2.12 -14.63
C ALA A 104 -0.55 2.47 -13.14
N CYS A 105 0.01 1.63 -12.26
CA CYS A 105 -0.16 1.72 -10.81
C CYS A 105 1.09 2.27 -10.13
N ALA A 106 0.95 3.21 -9.20
CA ALA A 106 2.04 3.77 -8.40
C ALA A 106 1.49 4.35 -7.07
N PRO A 107 2.34 4.47 -6.01
CA PRO A 107 3.65 3.84 -5.88
C PRO A 107 3.55 2.32 -5.65
N HIS A 108 4.64 1.59 -5.93
CA HIS A 108 4.75 0.18 -5.59
C HIS A 108 5.33 0.02 -4.18
N ALA A 109 4.47 0.18 -3.17
CA ALA A 109 4.87 0.35 -1.78
C ALA A 109 4.71 -0.90 -0.89
N ASN A 110 3.95 -1.92 -1.31
CA ASN A 110 3.69 -3.14 -0.53
C ASN A 110 3.68 -4.43 -1.36
N GLN A 111 4.61 -4.60 -2.27
CA GLN A 111 4.83 -5.82 -3.06
C GLN A 111 3.52 -6.52 -3.54
N PHE A 112 3.19 -7.71 -2.97
CA PHE A 112 2.02 -8.51 -3.37
C PHE A 112 0.68 -7.94 -2.86
N VAL A 113 0.71 -7.04 -1.89
CA VAL A 113 -0.50 -6.37 -1.39
C VAL A 113 -1.03 -5.39 -2.43
N ASP A 114 -0.14 -4.66 -3.13
CA ASP A 114 -0.54 -3.64 -4.10
C ASP A 114 -1.40 -4.20 -5.25
N PRO A 115 -1.01 -5.28 -5.95
CA PRO A 115 -1.88 -5.90 -6.95
C PRO A 115 -3.24 -6.32 -6.39
N THR A 116 -3.29 -6.82 -5.15
CA THR A 116 -4.53 -7.24 -4.50
C THR A 116 -5.43 -6.03 -4.20
N VAL A 117 -4.84 -4.94 -3.69
CA VAL A 117 -5.54 -3.67 -3.43
C VAL A 117 -6.13 -3.10 -4.73
N VAL A 118 -5.34 -3.05 -5.81
CA VAL A 118 -5.83 -2.57 -7.12
C VAL A 118 -6.92 -3.47 -7.67
N THR A 119 -6.74 -4.81 -7.62
CA THR A 119 -7.74 -5.76 -8.09
C THR A 119 -9.06 -5.62 -7.33
N LYS A 120 -9.01 -5.31 -6.03
CA LYS A 120 -10.20 -5.06 -5.21
C LYS A 120 -10.87 -3.72 -5.55
N ALA A 121 -10.07 -2.71 -5.89
CA ALA A 121 -10.56 -1.36 -6.21
C ALA A 121 -11.22 -1.27 -7.59
N ILE A 122 -10.79 -2.08 -8.55
CA ILE A 122 -11.24 -2.03 -9.95
C ILE A 122 -12.42 -2.98 -10.17
N PRO A 123 -13.54 -2.53 -10.80
CA PRO A 123 -14.76 -3.34 -10.99
C PRO A 123 -14.63 -4.37 -12.14
N ARG A 124 -13.41 -4.89 -12.41
CA ARG A 124 -13.15 -5.89 -13.45
C ARG A 124 -12.51 -7.14 -12.86
N THR A 125 -12.83 -8.30 -13.44
CA THR A 125 -12.36 -9.62 -12.96
C THR A 125 -11.22 -10.21 -13.78
N ASP A 126 -10.94 -9.64 -14.94
CA ASP A 126 -9.99 -10.10 -15.96
C ASP A 126 -8.60 -9.42 -15.85
N ILE A 127 -8.25 -8.90 -14.68
CA ILE A 127 -6.99 -8.19 -14.45
C ILE A 127 -5.83 -9.18 -14.29
N GLY A 128 -4.77 -9.01 -15.08
CA GLY A 128 -3.50 -9.72 -14.94
C GLY A 128 -2.34 -8.75 -14.73
N PHE A 129 -1.59 -8.91 -13.64
CA PHE A 129 -0.43 -8.08 -13.36
C PHE A 129 0.86 -8.64 -13.93
N LEU A 130 1.76 -7.75 -14.36
CA LEU A 130 3.14 -8.12 -14.66
C LEU A 130 3.87 -8.48 -13.36
N ALA A 131 4.40 -9.69 -13.29
CA ALA A 131 5.10 -10.20 -12.12
C ALA A 131 6.50 -10.69 -12.48
N ALA A 132 7.48 -10.54 -11.58
CA ALA A 132 8.82 -11.07 -11.80
C ALA A 132 8.79 -12.60 -11.98
N ALA A 133 9.39 -13.09 -13.06
CA ALA A 133 9.45 -14.53 -13.37
C ALA A 133 10.14 -15.34 -12.26
N SER A 134 11.13 -14.74 -11.58
CA SER A 134 11.78 -15.33 -10.40
C SER A 134 10.79 -15.60 -9.25
N THR A 135 9.75 -14.78 -9.11
CA THR A 135 8.67 -14.98 -8.15
C THR A 135 7.73 -16.09 -8.59
N MET A 136 7.41 -16.17 -9.89
CA MET A 136 6.53 -17.20 -10.44
C MET A 136 7.18 -18.59 -10.46
N ARG A 137 8.50 -18.70 -10.40
CA ARG A 137 9.23 -19.99 -10.24
C ARG A 137 9.12 -20.60 -8.84
N LYS A 138 8.70 -19.82 -7.83
CA LYS A 138 8.49 -20.34 -6.45
C LYS A 138 7.24 -21.21 -6.39
N LYS A 139 7.35 -22.41 -5.79
CA LYS A 139 6.31 -23.47 -5.81
C LYS A 139 4.89 -22.97 -5.43
N TYR A 140 4.74 -22.26 -4.32
CA TYR A 140 3.42 -21.81 -3.82
C TYR A 140 3.03 -20.45 -4.41
N ILE A 141 3.94 -19.47 -4.37
CA ILE A 141 3.68 -18.12 -4.88
C ILE A 141 3.45 -18.14 -6.39
N GLY A 142 4.19 -19.01 -7.12
CA GLY A 142 4.00 -19.17 -8.56
C GLY A 142 2.63 -19.74 -8.94
N ARG A 143 2.09 -20.69 -8.16
CA ARG A 143 0.72 -21.18 -8.36
C ARG A 143 -0.31 -20.08 -8.12
N LEU A 144 -0.14 -19.32 -7.02
CA LEU A 144 -0.97 -18.18 -6.70
C LEU A 144 -0.96 -17.14 -7.84
N ALA A 145 0.22 -16.76 -8.31
CA ALA A 145 0.38 -15.80 -9.40
C ALA A 145 -0.25 -16.28 -10.72
N LYS A 146 -0.17 -17.59 -11.02
CA LYS A 146 -0.84 -18.18 -12.19
C LYS A 146 -2.35 -18.11 -12.09
N VAL A 147 -2.93 -18.45 -10.93
CA VAL A 147 -4.37 -18.34 -10.69
C VAL A 147 -4.83 -16.89 -10.81
N MET A 148 -4.01 -15.92 -10.38
CA MET A 148 -4.26 -14.48 -10.55
C MET A 148 -3.93 -13.98 -11.97
N GLN A 149 -3.66 -14.87 -12.93
CA GLN A 149 -3.37 -14.55 -14.34
C GLN A 149 -2.21 -13.57 -14.52
N SER A 150 -1.21 -13.63 -13.64
CA SER A 150 -0.03 -12.77 -13.73
C SER A 150 0.84 -13.15 -14.94
N ILE A 151 1.38 -12.14 -15.62
CA ILE A 151 2.26 -12.28 -16.78
C ILE A 151 3.71 -12.28 -16.29
N PRO A 152 4.51 -13.33 -16.56
CA PRO A 152 5.89 -13.40 -16.13
C PRO A 152 6.78 -12.43 -16.90
N VAL A 153 7.57 -11.63 -16.16
CA VAL A 153 8.59 -10.73 -16.72
C VAL A 153 9.96 -11.16 -16.23
N GLU A 154 10.81 -11.58 -17.16
CA GLU A 154 12.22 -11.82 -16.85
C GLU A 154 12.94 -10.49 -16.65
N ARG A 155 13.69 -10.40 -15.56
CA ARG A 155 14.49 -9.22 -15.24
C ARG A 155 15.97 -9.58 -15.26
N PRO A 156 16.85 -8.77 -15.87
CA PRO A 156 18.29 -9.06 -15.95
C PRO A 156 18.93 -9.37 -14.59
N GLN A 157 18.46 -8.68 -13.55
CA GLN A 157 18.95 -8.88 -12.17
C GLN A 157 18.56 -10.24 -11.55
N ASP A 158 17.50 -10.89 -12.03
CA ASP A 158 17.02 -12.17 -11.49
C ASP A 158 17.78 -13.37 -12.05
N ILE A 159 18.48 -13.17 -13.18
CA ILE A 159 19.32 -14.17 -13.86
C ILE A 159 20.79 -13.71 -13.94
N ALA A 160 21.13 -12.72 -13.12
CA ALA A 160 22.50 -12.24 -13.01
C ALA A 160 23.44 -13.38 -12.53
N THR A 161 24.57 -13.50 -13.16
CA THR A 161 25.63 -14.43 -12.78
C THR A 161 26.77 -13.67 -12.13
N VAL A 162 27.42 -14.29 -11.14
CA VAL A 162 28.63 -13.75 -10.55
C VAL A 162 29.79 -13.95 -11.55
N GLY A 163 30.54 -12.89 -11.83
CA GLY A 163 31.72 -12.98 -12.69
C GLY A 163 32.87 -13.73 -12.01
N GLN A 164 33.67 -14.41 -12.80
CA GLN A 164 34.89 -15.05 -12.31
C GLN A 164 36.01 -14.00 -12.17
N GLY A 165 36.80 -14.11 -11.10
CA GLY A 165 37.91 -13.20 -10.84
C GLY A 165 37.45 -11.83 -10.34
N THR A 166 38.31 -10.85 -10.50
CA THR A 166 38.08 -9.45 -10.12
C THR A 166 38.33 -8.53 -11.30
N ILE A 167 37.83 -7.29 -11.21
CA ILE A 167 38.03 -6.27 -12.25
C ILE A 167 38.64 -5.01 -11.68
N ALA A 168 39.43 -4.34 -12.49
CA ALA A 168 40.01 -3.03 -12.22
C ALA A 168 39.64 -2.06 -13.36
N VAL A 169 39.39 -0.79 -13.00
CA VAL A 169 39.04 0.26 -13.96
C VAL A 169 39.70 1.57 -13.52
N GLU A 170 40.37 2.25 -14.45
CA GLU A 170 40.93 3.58 -14.22
C GLU A 170 39.86 4.68 -14.34
N VAL A 171 40.14 5.84 -13.77
CA VAL A 171 39.23 7.00 -13.73
C VAL A 171 38.77 7.38 -15.13
N GLY A 172 37.46 7.41 -15.35
CA GLY A 172 36.85 7.83 -16.63
C GLY A 172 37.14 6.91 -17.81
N SER A 173 37.85 5.79 -17.57
CA SER A 173 38.19 4.84 -18.63
C SER A 173 36.98 4.04 -19.11
N HIS A 174 36.95 3.78 -20.40
CA HIS A 174 36.03 2.82 -21.01
C HIS A 174 36.57 1.39 -20.93
N THR A 175 37.83 1.20 -20.58
CA THR A 175 38.51 -0.10 -20.58
C THR A 175 38.48 -0.73 -19.19
N VAL A 176 38.12 -1.98 -19.13
CA VAL A 176 38.07 -2.81 -17.92
C VAL A 176 39.10 -3.90 -18.01
N GLN A 177 39.99 -3.98 -17.03
CA GLN A 177 40.97 -5.05 -16.89
C GLN A 177 40.47 -6.11 -15.90
N GLY A 178 40.54 -7.36 -16.28
CA GLY A 178 40.15 -8.50 -15.47
C GLY A 178 41.35 -9.28 -14.97
N HIS A 179 41.29 -9.72 -13.73
CA HIS A 179 42.27 -10.60 -13.08
C HIS A 179 41.62 -11.95 -12.76
N GLY A 180 42.06 -13.02 -13.44
CA GLY A 180 41.43 -14.33 -13.31
C GLY A 180 40.02 -14.42 -13.91
N SER A 181 39.67 -13.48 -14.78
CA SER A 181 38.38 -13.42 -15.47
C SER A 181 38.33 -14.30 -16.70
N ARG A 182 37.11 -14.60 -17.20
CA ARG A 182 36.86 -15.30 -18.48
C ARG A 182 35.76 -14.51 -19.22
N PHE A 183 36.10 -13.32 -19.68
CA PHE A 183 35.11 -12.42 -20.30
C PHE A 183 34.54 -12.98 -21.58
N THR A 184 35.36 -13.62 -22.43
CA THR A 184 34.91 -14.21 -23.72
C THR A 184 33.87 -15.31 -23.51
N ALA A 185 33.97 -16.11 -22.46
CA ALA A 185 33.04 -17.19 -22.17
C ALA A 185 31.75 -16.69 -21.45
N THR A 186 31.84 -15.60 -20.68
CA THR A 186 30.78 -15.21 -19.74
C THR A 186 30.03 -13.93 -20.13
N MET A 187 30.60 -13.10 -21.00
CA MET A 187 30.05 -11.82 -21.39
C MET A 187 29.78 -11.71 -22.88
N LYS A 188 28.70 -10.98 -23.20
CA LYS A 188 28.35 -10.60 -24.59
C LYS A 188 28.21 -9.07 -24.67
N PRO A 189 28.48 -8.48 -25.85
CA PRO A 189 28.17 -7.07 -26.07
C PRO A 189 26.70 -6.75 -25.70
N GLY A 190 26.51 -5.64 -24.98
CA GLY A 190 25.18 -5.24 -24.48
C GLY A 190 24.84 -5.71 -23.08
N CYS A 191 25.55 -6.69 -22.50
CA CYS A 191 25.40 -7.07 -21.09
C CYS A 191 25.66 -5.86 -20.17
N LEU A 192 25.00 -5.82 -19.00
CA LEU A 192 25.25 -4.81 -17.99
C LEU A 192 26.22 -5.40 -16.95
N LEU A 193 27.35 -4.74 -16.80
CA LEU A 193 28.33 -4.98 -15.73
C LEU A 193 27.86 -4.26 -14.48
N VAL A 194 27.85 -4.93 -13.33
CA VAL A 194 27.47 -4.39 -12.02
C VAL A 194 28.54 -4.73 -11.01
N ILE A 195 29.07 -3.74 -10.32
CA ILE A 195 30.04 -3.94 -9.21
C ILE A 195 29.30 -4.51 -8.00
N ASP A 196 29.81 -5.61 -7.41
CA ASP A 196 29.14 -6.33 -6.32
C ASP A 196 29.83 -6.20 -4.96
N SER A 197 31.03 -5.66 -4.92
CA SER A 197 31.82 -5.50 -3.66
C SER A 197 32.47 -4.13 -3.58
N GLY A 198 32.86 -3.78 -2.36
CA GLY A 198 33.56 -2.52 -2.06
C GLY A 198 32.60 -1.32 -1.93
N PRO A 199 33.16 -0.14 -1.67
CA PRO A 199 32.41 1.11 -1.58
C PRO A 199 31.70 1.46 -2.89
N GLU A 200 32.16 0.94 -4.02
CA GLU A 200 31.62 1.15 -5.37
C GLU A 200 30.48 0.18 -5.74
N LYS A 201 30.01 -0.59 -4.79
CA LYS A 201 28.92 -1.55 -5.00
C LYS A 201 27.70 -0.86 -5.60
N GLY A 202 27.23 -1.41 -6.71
CA GLY A 202 26.06 -0.89 -7.44
C GLY A 202 26.41 -0.02 -8.65
N CYS A 203 27.67 0.38 -8.84
CA CYS A 203 28.11 1.06 -10.07
C CYS A 203 27.91 0.16 -11.29
N THR A 204 27.43 0.74 -12.39
CA THR A 204 27.07 -0.04 -13.59
C THR A 204 27.53 0.59 -14.87
N SER A 205 27.85 -0.25 -15.86
CA SER A 205 27.96 0.17 -17.27
C SER A 205 27.65 -0.97 -18.22
N ARG A 206 27.30 -0.66 -19.45
CA ARG A 206 27.08 -1.66 -20.51
C ARG A 206 28.38 -2.01 -21.22
N VAL A 207 28.60 -3.26 -21.45
CA VAL A 207 29.72 -3.80 -22.24
C VAL A 207 29.52 -3.38 -23.69
N ALA A 208 30.53 -2.78 -24.30
CA ALA A 208 30.57 -2.42 -25.72
C ALA A 208 31.13 -3.61 -26.54
N THR A 209 32.37 -4.02 -26.20
CA THR A 209 33.06 -5.15 -26.82
C THR A 209 33.82 -5.96 -25.78
N VAL A 210 34.05 -7.22 -26.09
CA VAL A 210 34.92 -8.13 -25.32
C VAL A 210 36.09 -8.49 -26.23
N GLU A 211 37.28 -8.07 -25.82
CA GLU A 211 38.50 -8.23 -26.64
C GLU A 211 39.26 -9.50 -26.27
N SER A 212 39.32 -9.81 -24.97
CA SER A 212 39.96 -11.02 -24.48
C SER A 212 39.31 -11.47 -23.15
N ASP A 213 39.83 -12.56 -22.56
CA ASP A 213 39.37 -13.01 -21.23
C ASP A 213 39.69 -12.04 -20.11
N THR A 214 40.61 -11.11 -20.34
CA THR A 214 41.08 -10.12 -19.35
C THR A 214 40.84 -8.66 -19.77
N LEU A 215 40.31 -8.42 -20.96
CA LEU A 215 40.12 -7.07 -21.48
C LEU A 215 38.75 -6.91 -22.15
N MET A 216 38.02 -5.90 -21.73
CA MET A 216 36.75 -5.49 -22.35
C MET A 216 36.59 -3.99 -22.36
N THR A 217 35.77 -3.46 -23.24
CA THR A 217 35.40 -2.06 -23.30
C THR A 217 33.95 -1.82 -22.92
N LEU A 218 33.68 -0.68 -22.30
CA LEU A 218 32.37 -0.23 -21.87
C LEU A 218 31.80 0.82 -22.82
N LYS A 219 30.49 0.86 -23.00
CA LYS A 219 29.82 1.92 -23.77
C LYS A 219 29.95 3.30 -23.12
N ARG A 220 30.04 3.36 -21.81
CA ARG A 220 30.27 4.55 -20.99
C ARG A 220 31.12 4.17 -19.80
N PRO A 221 31.87 5.10 -19.18
CA PRO A 221 32.52 4.85 -17.92
C PRO A 221 31.54 4.33 -16.87
N LEU A 222 32.03 3.63 -15.85
CA LEU A 222 31.21 3.16 -14.73
C LEU A 222 30.58 4.35 -14.01
N GLN A 223 29.29 4.25 -13.71
CA GLN A 223 28.50 5.29 -13.08
C GLN A 223 27.67 4.70 -11.95
N TRP A 224 27.44 5.51 -10.92
CA TRP A 224 26.46 5.17 -9.88
C TRP A 224 25.04 5.10 -10.50
N PRO A 225 24.20 4.16 -10.02
CA PRO A 225 22.83 4.08 -10.52
C PRO A 225 22.08 5.39 -10.20
N ARG A 226 21.20 5.80 -11.09
CA ARG A 226 20.37 7.01 -10.91
C ARG A 226 19.45 6.96 -9.68
N THR A 227 19.27 5.79 -9.11
CA THR A 227 18.52 5.51 -7.89
C THR A 227 19.34 5.60 -6.61
N ALA A 228 20.67 5.81 -6.71
CA ALA A 228 21.52 5.97 -5.54
C ALA A 228 21.25 7.32 -4.86
N THR A 229 21.18 7.31 -3.52
CA THR A 229 20.78 8.48 -2.73
C THR A 229 21.82 9.58 -2.71
N HIS A 230 23.12 9.24 -2.76
CA HIS A 230 24.22 10.20 -2.57
C HIS A 230 25.06 10.48 -3.83
N HIS A 231 25.04 9.59 -4.82
CA HIS A 231 25.94 9.68 -6.00
C HIS A 231 25.23 9.39 -7.32
N SER A 232 23.95 9.76 -7.42
CA SER A 232 23.14 9.46 -8.62
C SER A 232 23.78 9.95 -9.91
N GLY A 233 24.22 9.02 -10.77
CA GLY A 233 24.80 9.32 -12.08
C GLY A 233 26.24 9.84 -12.06
N ALA A 234 26.88 9.98 -10.87
CA ALA A 234 28.26 10.37 -10.76
C ALA A 234 29.20 9.30 -11.36
N LEU A 235 30.33 9.76 -11.93
CA LEU A 235 31.37 8.88 -12.42
C LEU A 235 32.13 8.25 -11.27
N LEU A 236 32.57 7.01 -11.46
CA LEU A 236 33.46 6.33 -10.53
C LEU A 236 34.86 6.89 -10.64
N GLU A 237 35.46 7.23 -9.50
CA GLU A 237 36.81 7.80 -9.50
C GLU A 237 37.89 6.74 -9.73
N ARG A 238 37.84 5.58 -9.07
CA ARG A 238 38.78 4.48 -9.25
C ARG A 238 38.18 3.16 -8.78
N LEU A 239 38.49 2.05 -9.47
CA LEU A 239 38.10 0.69 -9.09
C LEU A 239 39.32 -0.23 -9.06
N ASN A 240 39.62 -0.81 -7.89
CA ASN A 240 40.68 -1.78 -7.72
C ASN A 240 40.12 -3.15 -7.32
N ALA A 241 40.39 -4.19 -8.10
CA ALA A 241 40.18 -5.60 -7.76
C ALA A 241 38.83 -5.94 -7.14
N SER A 242 37.73 -5.42 -7.68
CA SER A 242 36.38 -5.63 -7.16
C SER A 242 35.67 -6.81 -7.83
N SER A 243 34.84 -7.52 -7.08
CA SER A 243 33.96 -8.54 -7.63
C SER A 243 32.80 -7.90 -8.40
N TYR A 244 32.27 -8.62 -9.40
CA TYR A 244 31.28 -8.09 -10.30
C TYR A 244 30.20 -9.13 -10.63
N LYS A 245 29.03 -8.62 -11.04
CA LYS A 245 27.92 -9.41 -11.59
C LYS A 245 27.66 -9.04 -13.04
N ILE A 246 27.25 -10.03 -13.79
CA ILE A 246 26.89 -9.91 -15.20
C ILE A 246 25.36 -10.03 -15.31
N HIS A 247 24.72 -8.93 -15.73
CA HIS A 247 23.31 -8.94 -16.07
C HIS A 247 23.18 -9.12 -17.59
N PRO A 248 22.65 -10.24 -18.06
CA PRO A 248 22.55 -10.51 -19.50
C PRO A 248 21.57 -9.55 -20.17
N LEU A 249 21.77 -9.34 -21.47
CA LEU A 249 20.79 -8.67 -22.32
C LEU A 249 19.64 -9.66 -22.56
N LEU A 250 18.44 -9.26 -22.11
CA LEU A 250 17.22 -10.05 -22.29
C LEU A 250 16.43 -9.59 -23.50
N ASP A 251 16.01 -10.53 -24.31
CA ASP A 251 14.93 -10.33 -25.26
C ASP A 251 13.58 -10.36 -24.52
N GLN A 252 12.88 -9.26 -24.52
CA GLN A 252 11.56 -9.12 -23.89
C GLN A 252 10.40 -9.28 -24.90
N SER A 253 10.68 -9.70 -26.13
CA SER A 253 9.66 -9.86 -27.17
C SER A 253 8.52 -10.77 -26.72
N ALA A 254 8.84 -11.91 -26.12
CA ALA A 254 7.85 -12.86 -25.61
C ALA A 254 6.93 -12.26 -24.52
N VAL A 255 7.48 -11.37 -23.66
CA VAL A 255 6.70 -10.66 -22.64
C VAL A 255 5.74 -9.66 -23.30
N PHE A 256 6.25 -8.89 -24.25
CA PHE A 256 5.42 -7.94 -25.00
C PHE A 256 4.32 -8.64 -25.79
N ASP A 257 4.64 -9.77 -26.45
CA ASP A 257 3.65 -10.57 -27.18
C ASP A 257 2.55 -11.12 -26.26
N ALA A 258 2.91 -11.61 -25.08
CA ALA A 258 1.93 -12.05 -24.08
C ALA A 258 1.00 -10.90 -23.64
N VAL A 259 1.55 -9.70 -23.44
CA VAL A 259 0.76 -8.50 -23.13
C VAL A 259 -0.14 -8.10 -24.30
N TYR A 260 0.38 -8.09 -25.52
CA TYR A 260 -0.39 -7.71 -26.71
C TYR A 260 -1.55 -8.65 -26.96
N ASN A 261 -1.34 -9.96 -26.83
CA ASN A 261 -2.39 -10.97 -26.99
C ASN A 261 -3.49 -10.78 -25.94
N ARG A 262 -3.11 -10.56 -24.67
CA ARG A 262 -4.08 -10.33 -23.59
C ARG A 262 -4.90 -9.06 -23.80
N LEU A 263 -4.27 -7.98 -24.25
CA LEU A 263 -4.98 -6.76 -24.61
C LEU A 263 -5.87 -6.97 -25.84
N ASN A 264 -5.44 -7.77 -26.82
CA ASN A 264 -6.22 -8.10 -27.99
C ASN A 264 -7.50 -8.91 -27.67
N GLU A 265 -7.47 -9.68 -26.58
CA GLU A 265 -8.63 -10.37 -26.00
C GLU A 265 -9.56 -9.42 -25.23
N GLY A 266 -9.25 -8.12 -25.16
CA GLY A 266 -10.02 -7.11 -24.43
C GLY A 266 -9.77 -7.09 -22.94
N HIS A 267 -8.76 -7.79 -22.44
CA HIS A 267 -8.47 -7.92 -21.01
C HIS A 267 -7.64 -6.76 -20.45
N VAL A 268 -7.62 -6.69 -19.12
CA VAL A 268 -6.87 -5.68 -18.36
C VAL A 268 -5.47 -6.18 -18.01
N VAL A 269 -4.47 -5.33 -18.24
CA VAL A 269 -3.08 -5.55 -17.85
C VAL A 269 -2.64 -4.51 -16.82
N GLY A 270 -2.26 -4.97 -15.62
CA GLY A 270 -1.74 -4.12 -14.56
C GLY A 270 -0.20 -4.08 -14.58
N ILE A 271 0.36 -2.88 -14.49
CA ILE A 271 1.82 -2.68 -14.42
C ILE A 271 2.16 -1.68 -13.31
N PHE A 272 3.24 -1.98 -12.58
CA PHE A 272 3.93 -1.01 -11.74
C PHE A 272 5.14 -0.46 -12.51
N PRO A 273 5.03 0.72 -13.14
CA PRO A 273 6.03 1.20 -14.07
C PRO A 273 7.35 1.61 -13.40
N GLU A 274 7.40 1.68 -12.08
CA GLU A 274 8.62 1.85 -11.28
C GLU A 274 9.54 0.61 -11.36
N GLY A 275 8.96 -0.56 -11.61
CA GLY A 275 9.66 -1.82 -11.85
C GLY A 275 10.18 -2.53 -10.60
N GLY A 276 9.91 -2.03 -9.40
CA GLY A 276 10.22 -2.67 -8.13
C GLY A 276 9.57 -1.95 -6.96
N SER A 277 9.31 -2.65 -5.87
CA SER A 277 8.75 -2.07 -4.65
C SER A 277 9.80 -1.31 -3.84
N HIS A 278 9.36 -0.23 -3.21
CA HIS A 278 10.19 0.64 -2.37
C HIS A 278 9.35 1.33 -1.29
N ASP A 279 10.03 1.87 -0.28
CA ASP A 279 9.44 2.60 0.85
C ASP A 279 9.81 4.10 0.85
N ARG A 280 10.08 4.66 -0.34
CA ARG A 280 10.37 6.09 -0.53
C ARG A 280 9.10 6.91 -0.57
N THR A 281 9.23 8.18 -0.20
CA THR A 281 8.14 9.18 -0.22
C THR A 281 7.86 9.76 -1.60
N GLU A 282 8.80 9.59 -2.53
CA GLU A 282 8.70 10.02 -3.94
C GLU A 282 8.63 8.82 -4.87
N LEU A 283 7.99 9.02 -6.03
CA LEU A 283 7.95 8.02 -7.08
C LEU A 283 9.36 7.77 -7.65
N LEU A 284 9.68 6.52 -7.90
CA LEU A 284 10.86 6.17 -8.68
C LEU A 284 10.67 6.58 -10.14
N PRO A 285 11.78 6.79 -10.87
CA PRO A 285 11.70 7.08 -12.30
C PRO A 285 10.89 6.02 -13.06
N ILE A 286 9.86 6.47 -13.77
CA ILE A 286 8.95 5.63 -14.52
C ILE A 286 9.66 5.01 -15.72
N LYS A 287 9.58 3.68 -15.84
CA LYS A 287 10.21 2.92 -16.93
C LYS A 287 9.35 2.92 -18.18
N ALA A 288 9.99 2.94 -19.36
CA ALA A 288 9.34 3.00 -20.66
C ALA A 288 8.45 1.79 -21.02
N GLY A 289 8.42 0.74 -20.17
CA GLY A 289 7.64 -0.47 -20.43
C GLY A 289 6.16 -0.20 -20.73
N VAL A 290 5.53 0.72 -20.02
CA VAL A 290 4.11 1.07 -20.21
C VAL A 290 3.87 1.68 -21.59
N SER A 291 4.72 2.61 -22.05
CA SER A 291 4.57 3.24 -23.36
C SER A 291 4.91 2.27 -24.52
N VAL A 292 5.91 1.39 -24.32
CA VAL A 292 6.26 0.34 -25.30
C VAL A 292 5.10 -0.65 -25.47
N MET A 293 4.48 -1.06 -24.37
CA MET A 293 3.35 -1.99 -24.39
C MET A 293 2.12 -1.37 -25.08
N ALA A 294 1.79 -0.12 -24.75
CA ALA A 294 0.65 0.56 -25.33
C ALA A 294 0.84 0.80 -26.85
N LEU A 295 1.92 1.47 -27.23
CA LEU A 295 2.18 1.80 -28.65
C LEU A 295 2.43 0.54 -29.48
N GLY A 296 3.10 -0.47 -28.89
CA GLY A 296 3.36 -1.75 -29.58
C GLY A 296 2.09 -2.56 -29.81
N ALA A 297 1.17 -2.62 -28.82
CA ALA A 297 -0.12 -3.26 -29.00
C ALA A 297 -0.96 -2.58 -30.08
N MET A 298 -1.04 -1.26 -30.07
CA MET A 298 -1.75 -0.46 -31.09
C MET A 298 -1.12 -0.62 -32.48
N ALA A 299 0.19 -0.71 -32.57
CA ALA A 299 0.88 -0.94 -33.83
C ALA A 299 0.62 -2.36 -34.39
N LYS A 300 0.52 -3.38 -33.51
CA LYS A 300 0.31 -4.79 -33.89
C LYS A 300 -1.15 -5.11 -34.21
N TYR A 301 -2.12 -4.54 -33.46
CA TYR A 301 -3.54 -4.82 -33.57
C TYR A 301 -4.38 -3.53 -33.71
N PRO A 302 -4.29 -2.77 -34.80
CA PRO A 302 -4.88 -1.43 -34.90
C PRO A 302 -6.40 -1.40 -34.75
N ASN A 303 -7.11 -2.43 -35.23
CA ASN A 303 -8.58 -2.45 -35.20
C ASN A 303 -9.15 -2.61 -33.79
N VAL A 304 -8.55 -3.47 -32.97
CA VAL A 304 -9.03 -3.75 -31.59
C VAL A 304 -8.50 -2.68 -30.62
N MET A 305 -7.30 -2.18 -30.88
CA MET A 305 -6.60 -1.24 -30.00
C MET A 305 -6.98 0.22 -30.20
N SER A 306 -7.91 0.55 -31.10
CA SER A 306 -8.42 1.92 -31.26
C SER A 306 -8.99 2.49 -29.95
N ASN A 307 -9.54 1.62 -29.09
CA ASN A 307 -10.12 1.96 -27.80
C ASN A 307 -9.20 1.67 -26.59
N LEU A 308 -7.90 1.38 -26.82
CA LEU A 308 -6.96 1.15 -25.71
C LEU A 308 -6.88 2.38 -24.81
N LYS A 309 -7.07 2.15 -23.52
CA LYS A 309 -6.94 3.19 -22.50
C LYS A 309 -5.83 2.85 -21.52
N ILE A 310 -5.02 3.85 -21.17
CA ILE A 310 -4.07 3.74 -20.06
C ILE A 310 -4.68 4.49 -18.88
N ILE A 311 -4.91 3.79 -17.76
CA ILE A 311 -5.53 4.36 -16.57
C ILE A 311 -4.49 4.47 -15.47
N PRO A 312 -4.15 5.70 -15.04
CA PRO A 312 -3.26 5.89 -13.89
C PRO A 312 -4.01 5.56 -12.60
N VAL A 313 -3.40 4.75 -11.74
CA VAL A 313 -3.96 4.32 -10.46
C VAL A 313 -2.98 4.67 -9.35
N GLY A 314 -3.38 5.60 -8.48
CA GLY A 314 -2.63 5.99 -7.29
C GLY A 314 -3.00 5.13 -6.09
N ILE A 315 -2.02 4.52 -5.42
CA ILE A 315 -2.24 3.74 -4.20
C ILE A 315 -1.65 4.52 -3.03
N ASN A 316 -2.49 5.20 -2.28
CA ASN A 316 -2.06 6.08 -1.20
C ASN A 316 -2.23 5.37 0.14
N TYR A 317 -1.12 4.89 0.71
CA TYR A 317 -1.10 4.25 2.02
C TYR A 317 -0.84 5.25 3.13
N PHE A 318 -1.57 5.08 4.23
CA PHE A 318 -1.29 5.77 5.48
C PHE A 318 -0.68 4.76 6.45
N ASN A 319 0.65 4.67 6.50
CA ASN A 319 1.40 3.64 7.22
C ASN A 319 1.13 2.20 6.73
N GLY A 320 1.30 1.94 5.43
CA GLY A 320 0.92 0.68 4.77
C GLY A 320 1.49 -0.60 5.37
N HIS A 321 2.60 -0.53 6.11
CA HIS A 321 3.22 -1.66 6.80
C HIS A 321 2.53 -2.05 8.13
N ARG A 322 1.66 -1.16 8.69
CA ARG A 322 0.95 -1.40 9.95
C ARG A 322 -0.38 -2.12 9.73
N PHE A 323 -0.71 -3.03 10.64
CA PHE A 323 -2.02 -3.68 10.71
C PHE A 323 -3.07 -2.66 11.12
N ARG A 324 -4.25 -2.72 10.51
CA ARG A 324 -5.36 -1.77 10.66
C ARG A 324 -5.02 -0.34 10.22
N SER A 325 -4.06 -0.20 9.31
CA SER A 325 -3.81 1.05 8.60
C SER A 325 -4.87 1.32 7.52
N ARG A 326 -4.71 2.40 6.77
CA ARG A 326 -5.69 2.86 5.79
C ARG A 326 -5.08 2.90 4.41
N VAL A 327 -5.90 2.62 3.40
CA VAL A 327 -5.52 2.73 1.99
C VAL A 327 -6.58 3.50 1.22
N PHE A 328 -6.13 4.42 0.39
CA PHE A 328 -6.95 5.15 -0.55
C PHE A 328 -6.44 4.90 -1.97
N VAL A 329 -7.31 4.40 -2.83
CA VAL A 329 -7.02 4.17 -4.25
C VAL A 329 -7.67 5.26 -5.07
N ASP A 330 -6.87 6.04 -5.80
CA ASP A 330 -7.34 7.09 -6.71
C ASP A 330 -7.14 6.65 -8.17
N ILE A 331 -8.25 6.48 -8.87
CA ILE A 331 -8.26 6.09 -10.28
C ILE A 331 -8.38 7.36 -11.11
N GLY A 332 -7.32 7.71 -11.84
CA GLY A 332 -7.23 8.92 -12.64
C GLY A 332 -8.00 8.87 -13.95
N GLN A 333 -7.94 9.97 -14.71
CA GLN A 333 -8.57 10.05 -16.03
C GLN A 333 -7.87 9.12 -17.02
N PRO A 334 -8.61 8.39 -17.85
CA PRO A 334 -8.05 7.54 -18.88
C PRO A 334 -7.24 8.36 -19.90
N ILE A 335 -6.04 7.88 -20.22
CA ILE A 335 -5.19 8.42 -21.29
C ILE A 335 -5.43 7.56 -22.52
N VAL A 336 -5.88 8.19 -23.61
CA VAL A 336 -5.97 7.56 -24.93
C VAL A 336 -4.73 7.95 -25.70
N PRO A 337 -3.86 6.99 -26.10
CA PRO A 337 -2.67 7.34 -26.88
C PRO A 337 -3.03 7.92 -28.24
N ASP A 338 -2.38 9.03 -28.61
CA ASP A 338 -2.59 9.67 -29.90
C ASP A 338 -2.18 8.75 -31.07
N PRO A 339 -3.02 8.54 -32.08
CA PRO A 339 -2.65 7.75 -33.27
C PRO A 339 -1.37 8.21 -33.96
N SER A 340 -1.04 9.49 -33.92
CA SER A 340 0.22 10.02 -34.46
C SER A 340 1.47 9.44 -33.80
N LEU A 341 1.38 9.12 -32.48
CA LEU A 341 2.48 8.47 -31.75
C LEU A 341 2.65 7.01 -32.19
N VAL A 342 1.59 6.33 -32.61
CA VAL A 342 1.64 4.96 -33.12
C VAL A 342 2.38 4.93 -34.46
N GLU A 343 2.10 5.90 -35.35
CA GLU A 343 2.80 6.03 -36.63
C GLU A 343 4.29 6.32 -36.44
N GLN A 344 4.64 7.22 -35.53
CA GLN A 344 6.05 7.50 -35.16
C GLN A 344 6.72 6.24 -34.56
N PHE A 345 5.98 5.47 -33.75
CA PHE A 345 6.49 4.23 -33.17
C PHE A 345 6.80 3.17 -34.26
N ARG A 346 5.98 3.06 -35.29
CA ARG A 346 6.17 2.15 -36.44
C ARG A 346 7.41 2.48 -37.28
N LYS A 347 7.73 3.75 -37.44
CA LYS A 347 8.91 4.19 -38.21
C LYS A 347 10.24 3.73 -37.62
N GLY A 348 10.28 3.43 -36.30
CA GLY A 348 11.49 2.94 -35.65
C GLY A 348 12.50 4.03 -35.29
N GLY A 349 13.71 3.64 -34.92
CA GLY A 349 14.84 4.55 -34.69
C GLY A 349 14.58 5.65 -33.65
N ALA A 350 14.90 6.90 -34.02
CA ALA A 350 14.74 8.06 -33.14
C ALA A 350 13.27 8.42 -32.94
N GLU A 351 12.43 8.33 -33.98
CA GLU A 351 11.00 8.64 -33.89
C GLU A 351 10.27 7.72 -32.91
N ARG A 352 10.59 6.42 -32.91
CA ARG A 352 10.09 5.46 -31.92
C ARG A 352 10.40 5.89 -30.50
N LYS A 353 11.63 6.34 -30.22
CA LYS A 353 12.04 6.83 -28.90
C LYS A 353 11.31 8.10 -28.50
N MET A 354 11.10 9.01 -29.46
CA MET A 354 10.36 10.25 -29.21
C MET A 354 8.89 9.95 -28.83
N ALA A 355 8.21 9.09 -29.60
CA ALA A 355 6.86 8.66 -29.32
C ALA A 355 6.72 7.99 -27.93
N GLN A 356 7.66 7.08 -27.61
CA GLN A 356 7.71 6.41 -26.31
C GLN A 356 7.88 7.42 -25.17
N ASN A 357 8.80 8.37 -25.29
CA ASN A 357 9.08 9.37 -24.25
C ASN A 357 7.89 10.31 -24.05
N LYS A 358 7.24 10.75 -25.15
CA LYS A 358 6.06 11.63 -25.07
C LYS A 358 4.91 10.96 -24.34
N LEU A 359 4.58 9.70 -24.68
CA LEU A 359 3.55 8.95 -23.96
C LEU A 359 3.96 8.67 -22.51
N LEU A 360 5.24 8.36 -22.25
CA LEU A 360 5.76 8.13 -20.91
C LEU A 360 5.61 9.36 -20.02
N GLU A 361 5.88 10.54 -20.54
CA GLU A 361 5.72 11.81 -19.84
C GLU A 361 4.25 12.09 -19.48
N GLN A 362 3.32 11.79 -20.40
CA GLN A 362 1.89 11.88 -20.13
C GLN A 362 1.47 10.94 -18.98
N VAL A 363 1.92 9.69 -19.01
CA VAL A 363 1.64 8.71 -17.94
C VAL A 363 2.27 9.14 -16.62
N ALA A 364 3.53 9.60 -16.63
CA ALA A 364 4.21 10.07 -15.42
C ALA A 364 3.50 11.29 -14.80
N THR A 365 3.06 12.24 -15.61
CA THR A 365 2.30 13.42 -15.16
C THR A 365 0.96 13.02 -14.58
N ALA A 366 0.26 12.07 -15.21
CA ALA A 366 -1.03 11.58 -14.72
C ALA A 366 -0.88 10.80 -13.39
N LEU A 367 0.19 9.98 -13.25
CA LEU A 367 0.49 9.28 -12.00
C LEU A 367 0.77 10.26 -10.84
N LYS A 368 1.56 11.31 -11.10
CA LYS A 368 1.77 12.40 -10.11
C LYS A 368 0.47 13.12 -9.74
N GLY A 369 -0.53 13.07 -10.59
CA GLY A 369 -1.84 13.64 -10.34
C GLY A 369 -2.70 12.85 -9.38
N VAL A 370 -2.46 11.55 -9.22
CA VAL A 370 -3.23 10.62 -8.36
C VAL A 370 -2.42 10.09 -7.17
N THR A 371 -1.14 10.48 -7.04
CA THR A 371 -0.26 10.09 -5.93
C THR A 371 0.14 11.30 -5.10
N VAL A 372 0.22 11.14 -3.79
CA VAL A 372 0.73 12.17 -2.89
C VAL A 372 2.25 12.01 -2.81
N GLU A 373 2.96 12.95 -3.42
CA GLU A 373 4.42 13.02 -3.32
C GLU A 373 4.83 14.04 -2.25
N ALA A 374 5.73 13.64 -1.37
CA ALA A 374 6.36 14.53 -0.40
C ALA A 374 7.88 14.35 -0.48
N SER A 375 8.63 15.47 -0.38
CA SER A 375 10.10 15.43 -0.45
C SER A 375 10.72 14.63 0.70
N ASP A 376 10.10 14.67 1.86
CA ASP A 376 10.50 13.94 3.05
C ASP A 376 9.30 13.61 3.97
N PHE A 377 9.56 12.89 5.05
CA PHE A 377 8.53 12.52 6.02
C PHE A 377 7.93 13.75 6.73
N ASN A 378 8.74 14.74 7.07
CA ASN A 378 8.27 15.96 7.74
C ASN A 378 7.37 16.79 6.82
N HIS A 379 7.69 16.85 5.52
CA HIS A 379 6.82 17.48 4.51
C HIS A 379 5.44 16.76 4.45
N LEU A 380 5.42 15.44 4.43
CA LEU A 380 4.16 14.70 4.46
C LEU A 380 3.34 15.01 5.72
N LEU A 381 4.00 15.10 6.87
CA LEU A 381 3.35 15.47 8.14
C LEU A 381 2.81 16.89 8.13
N PHE A 382 3.57 17.84 7.57
CA PHE A 382 3.13 19.21 7.38
C PHE A 382 1.86 19.27 6.52
N LEU A 383 1.85 18.63 5.36
CA LEU A 383 0.67 18.60 4.47
C LEU A 383 -0.57 18.03 5.18
N ARG A 384 -0.38 17.00 6.00
CA ARG A 384 -1.46 16.40 6.80
C ARG A 384 -1.99 17.37 7.86
N ALA A 385 -1.09 18.07 8.55
CA ALA A 385 -1.47 19.07 9.54
C ALA A 385 -2.20 20.26 8.91
N VAL A 386 -1.69 20.79 7.79
CA VAL A 386 -2.34 21.88 7.03
C VAL A 386 -3.74 21.47 6.60
N ARG A 387 -3.91 20.29 6.02
CA ARG A 387 -5.23 19.78 5.62
C ARG A 387 -6.19 19.72 6.80
N ARG A 388 -5.72 19.24 7.95
CA ARG A 388 -6.53 19.10 9.15
C ARG A 388 -6.93 20.45 9.74
N LEU A 389 -6.00 21.40 9.82
CA LEU A 389 -6.24 22.75 10.34
C LEU A 389 -7.13 23.58 9.41
N TYR A 390 -7.02 23.36 8.08
CA TYR A 390 -7.85 24.05 7.09
C TYR A 390 -9.31 23.60 7.10
N LYS A 391 -9.56 22.32 7.40
CA LYS A 391 -10.90 21.73 7.35
C LYS A 391 -11.82 22.33 8.43
N SER A 392 -13.08 22.55 8.05
CA SER A 392 -14.13 22.86 9.03
C SER A 392 -14.44 21.67 9.94
N THR A 393 -14.69 21.92 11.21
CA THR A 393 -15.03 20.91 12.22
C THR A 393 -16.40 20.25 12.00
N THR A 394 -17.30 20.92 11.29
CA THR A 394 -18.71 20.51 11.13
C THR A 394 -18.99 19.59 9.94
N HIS A 395 -18.08 19.50 8.95
CA HIS A 395 -18.33 18.69 7.74
C HIS A 395 -17.44 17.44 7.72
N LYS A 396 -18.05 16.25 7.68
CA LYS A 396 -17.32 15.01 7.36
C LYS A 396 -16.94 15.03 5.89
N ALA A 397 -15.69 15.41 5.59
CA ALA A 397 -15.19 15.37 4.23
C ALA A 397 -15.16 13.92 3.71
N SER A 398 -15.63 13.72 2.47
CA SER A 398 -15.53 12.42 1.81
C SER A 398 -14.05 12.03 1.59
N PRO A 399 -13.73 10.74 1.40
CA PRO A 399 -12.37 10.32 1.07
C PRO A 399 -11.79 11.04 -0.15
N GLU A 400 -12.62 11.29 -1.16
CA GLU A 400 -12.26 12.01 -2.38
C GLU A 400 -11.92 13.49 -2.08
N GLU A 401 -12.72 14.16 -1.25
CA GLU A 401 -12.46 15.54 -0.82
C GLU A 401 -11.15 15.65 -0.04
N ARG A 402 -10.90 14.70 0.87
CA ARG A 402 -9.65 14.64 1.65
C ARG A 402 -8.42 14.49 0.75
N MET A 403 -8.52 13.64 -0.27
CA MET A 403 -7.43 13.41 -1.20
C MET A 403 -7.20 14.61 -2.10
N ALA A 404 -8.27 15.21 -2.61
CA ALA A 404 -8.18 16.42 -3.43
C ALA A 404 -7.49 17.57 -2.67
N LEU A 405 -7.83 17.76 -1.38
CA LEU A 405 -7.13 18.72 -0.51
C LEU A 405 -5.65 18.40 -0.36
N MET A 406 -5.28 17.14 -0.11
CA MET A 406 -3.88 16.74 0.01
C MET A 406 -3.09 17.01 -1.28
N LEU A 407 -3.66 16.69 -2.43
CA LEU A 407 -3.03 16.95 -3.72
C LEU A 407 -2.91 18.44 -4.02
N ALA A 408 -3.93 19.23 -3.70
CA ALA A 408 -3.91 20.68 -3.89
C ALA A 408 -2.82 21.32 -3.02
N PHE A 409 -2.73 20.94 -1.75
CA PHE A 409 -1.70 21.45 -0.82
C PHE A 409 -0.29 20.98 -1.17
N SER A 410 -0.12 19.73 -1.63
CA SER A 410 1.17 19.25 -2.12
C SER A 410 1.66 20.04 -3.33
N LYS A 411 0.78 20.32 -4.30
CA LYS A 411 1.10 21.16 -5.46
C LYS A 411 1.38 22.60 -5.06
N GLY A 412 0.55 23.16 -4.18
CA GLY A 412 0.72 24.52 -3.65
C GLY A 412 2.07 24.69 -2.95
N TYR A 413 2.39 23.80 -2.03
CA TYR A 413 3.66 23.81 -1.30
C TYR A 413 4.87 23.73 -2.24
N LYS A 414 4.85 22.81 -3.22
CA LYS A 414 5.96 22.68 -4.20
C LYS A 414 6.16 23.94 -5.02
N ARG A 415 5.08 24.66 -5.36
CA ARG A 415 5.13 25.92 -6.09
C ARG A 415 5.71 27.05 -5.25
N ASP A 416 5.28 27.15 -3.99
CA ASP A 416 5.50 28.32 -3.13
C ASP A 416 6.51 28.02 -2.00
N VAL A 417 7.34 26.98 -2.12
CA VAL A 417 8.30 26.50 -1.09
C VAL A 417 9.28 27.60 -0.64
N ASN A 418 9.60 28.57 -1.51
CA ASN A 418 10.50 29.68 -1.21
C ASN A 418 9.81 30.89 -0.56
N ASP A 419 8.47 30.86 -0.42
CA ASP A 419 7.76 31.93 0.26
C ASP A 419 8.08 31.89 1.77
N LYS A 420 8.48 33.05 2.32
CA LYS A 420 8.88 33.16 3.74
C LYS A 420 7.77 32.78 4.71
N GLN A 421 6.51 33.06 4.37
CA GLN A 421 5.37 32.72 5.22
C GLN A 421 5.09 31.21 5.17
N VAL A 422 5.28 30.56 4.03
CA VAL A 422 5.17 29.11 3.92
C VAL A 422 6.24 28.43 4.78
N GLN A 423 7.49 28.91 4.74
CA GLN A 423 8.58 28.40 5.56
C GLN A 423 8.34 28.61 7.06
N HIS A 424 7.84 29.81 7.44
CA HIS A 424 7.49 30.10 8.83
C HIS A 424 6.37 29.18 9.32
N LEU A 425 5.29 29.05 8.57
CA LEU A 425 4.19 28.14 8.89
C LEU A 425 4.67 26.68 8.99
N TYR A 426 5.59 26.25 8.11
CA TYR A 426 6.18 24.91 8.16
C TYR A 426 6.89 24.67 9.50
N GLN A 427 7.72 25.61 9.96
CA GLN A 427 8.42 25.50 11.23
C GLN A 427 7.44 25.55 12.43
N ASP A 428 6.44 26.42 12.38
CA ASP A 428 5.44 26.53 13.45
C ASP A 428 4.61 25.24 13.61
N VAL A 429 4.23 24.61 12.49
CA VAL A 429 3.52 23.32 12.50
C VAL A 429 4.41 22.20 13.06
N LEU A 430 5.70 22.17 12.69
CA LEU A 430 6.64 21.18 13.25
C LEU A 430 6.87 21.40 14.74
N ASN A 431 7.01 22.64 15.20
CA ASN A 431 7.18 22.98 16.61
C ASN A 431 5.94 22.59 17.44
N TYR A 432 4.74 22.91 16.94
CA TYR A 432 3.49 22.48 17.55
C TYR A 432 3.42 20.95 17.67
N ARG A 433 3.77 20.26 16.60
CA ARG A 433 3.79 18.80 16.59
C ARG A 433 4.80 18.21 17.59
N GLN A 434 6.02 18.74 17.67
CA GLN A 434 7.01 18.30 18.66
C GLN A 434 6.49 18.48 20.09
N ARG A 435 5.75 19.57 20.35
CA ARG A 435 5.14 19.81 21.65
C ARG A 435 4.04 18.80 21.96
N LEU A 436 3.21 18.46 20.98
CA LEU A 436 2.21 17.40 21.10
C LEU A 436 2.86 16.03 21.40
N ILE A 437 3.95 15.68 20.70
CA ILE A 437 4.71 14.44 20.93
C ILE A 437 5.26 14.39 22.36
N ARG A 438 5.89 15.47 22.85
CA ARG A 438 6.43 15.52 24.23
C ARG A 438 5.36 15.33 25.31
N LEU A 439 4.15 15.77 25.05
CA LEU A 439 3.01 15.62 25.96
C LEU A 439 2.23 14.32 25.69
N ASP A 440 2.57 13.61 24.64
CA ASP A 440 1.89 12.40 24.16
C ASP A 440 0.37 12.62 23.98
N ILE A 441 0.02 13.73 23.31
CA ILE A 441 -1.35 14.16 23.03
C ILE A 441 -1.53 14.29 21.52
N SER A 442 -2.71 13.90 21.02
CA SER A 442 -3.06 14.11 19.61
C SER A 442 -3.72 15.48 19.38
N ASP A 443 -3.51 16.08 18.18
CA ASP A 443 -4.13 17.36 17.82
C ASP A 443 -5.68 17.32 17.87
N HIS A 444 -6.27 16.14 17.58
CA HIS A 444 -7.71 15.94 17.67
C HIS A 444 -8.22 16.10 19.12
N GLU A 445 -7.45 15.68 20.10
CA GLU A 445 -7.80 15.80 21.51
C GLU A 445 -7.68 17.24 22.00
N VAL A 446 -6.68 17.99 21.51
CA VAL A 446 -6.59 19.44 21.73
C VAL A 446 -7.82 20.15 21.17
N SER A 447 -8.32 19.72 20.02
CA SER A 447 -9.55 20.27 19.41
C SER A 447 -10.79 20.09 20.27
N ARG A 448 -10.86 18.99 21.03
CA ARG A 448 -11.98 18.67 21.94
C ARG A 448 -11.85 19.26 23.34
N SER A 449 -10.66 19.68 23.70
CA SER A 449 -10.42 20.28 25.01
C SER A 449 -10.96 21.70 25.01
N HIS A 450 -11.92 22.00 25.89
CA HIS A 450 -12.43 23.35 26.12
C HIS A 450 -11.75 23.93 27.34
N PRO A 451 -11.47 25.25 27.35
CA PRO A 451 -11.01 25.93 28.55
C PRO A 451 -12.07 25.74 29.67
N ARG A 452 -11.63 25.30 30.83
CA ARG A 452 -12.53 24.98 31.95
C ARG A 452 -12.38 26.00 33.05
N ASP A 453 -13.31 26.92 33.08
CA ASP A 453 -13.30 28.02 34.09
C ASP A 453 -14.26 27.81 35.27
N THR A 454 -14.96 26.65 35.32
CA THR A 454 -15.96 26.39 36.34
C THR A 454 -15.76 25.06 37.07
N LEU A 455 -16.09 25.02 38.38
CA LEU A 455 -16.06 23.82 39.24
C LEU A 455 -16.92 22.66 38.65
N VAL A 456 -18.03 22.98 38.01
CA VAL A 456 -18.92 22.00 37.36
C VAL A 456 -18.21 21.30 36.19
N SER A 457 -17.43 22.06 35.43
CA SER A 457 -16.67 21.49 34.29
C SER A 457 -15.52 20.58 34.76
N THR A 458 -14.92 20.87 35.91
CA THR A 458 -13.88 20.02 36.51
C THR A 458 -14.45 18.72 37.06
N ALA A 459 -15.61 18.76 37.73
CA ALA A 459 -16.29 17.56 38.23
C ALA A 459 -16.74 16.64 37.07
N ALA A 460 -17.28 17.22 36.00
CA ALA A 460 -17.63 16.47 34.78
C ALA A 460 -16.42 15.79 34.15
N ALA A 461 -15.24 16.45 34.17
CA ALA A 461 -13.99 15.86 33.66
C ALA A 461 -13.50 14.67 34.49
N VAL A 462 -13.53 14.82 35.82
CA VAL A 462 -13.17 13.72 36.74
C VAL A 462 -14.10 12.53 36.53
N LEU A 463 -15.40 12.77 36.43
CA LEU A 463 -16.37 11.72 36.16
C LEU A 463 -16.13 11.02 34.82
N SER A 464 -15.87 11.77 33.76
CA SER A 464 -15.53 11.29 32.44
C SER A 464 -14.24 10.44 32.45
N LEU A 465 -13.21 10.87 33.19
CA LEU A 465 -11.97 10.14 33.39
C LEU A 465 -12.23 8.80 34.08
N LEU A 466 -12.99 8.82 35.20
CA LEU A 466 -13.35 7.61 35.94
C LEU A 466 -14.13 6.61 35.06
N GLN A 467 -15.12 7.10 34.32
CA GLN A 467 -15.89 6.28 33.38
C GLN A 467 -15.00 5.65 32.31
N SER A 468 -14.06 6.41 31.74
CA SER A 468 -13.12 5.94 30.71
C SER A 468 -12.20 4.83 31.27
N VAL A 469 -11.65 5.02 32.46
CA VAL A 469 -10.78 4.05 33.13
C VAL A 469 -11.56 2.77 33.46
N LEU A 470 -12.77 2.91 34.03
CA LEU A 470 -13.61 1.76 34.37
C LEU A 470 -13.99 0.94 33.13
N PHE A 471 -14.35 1.62 32.04
CA PHE A 471 -14.66 0.97 30.77
C PHE A 471 -13.44 0.28 30.18
N LEU A 472 -12.22 0.87 30.25
CA LEU A 472 -10.99 0.22 29.80
C LEU A 472 -10.67 -1.04 30.61
N ILE A 473 -10.87 -1.03 31.92
CA ILE A 473 -10.71 -2.22 32.76
C ILE A 473 -11.71 -3.30 32.34
N ALA A 474 -12.99 -2.95 32.19
CA ALA A 474 -14.02 -3.89 31.75
C ALA A 474 -13.71 -4.46 30.35
N CYS A 475 -13.33 -3.61 29.41
CA CYS A 475 -12.87 -4.07 28.09
C CYS A 475 -11.65 -4.98 28.21
N GLY A 476 -10.66 -4.65 29.03
CA GLY A 476 -9.45 -5.48 29.23
C GLY A 476 -9.79 -6.89 29.67
N VAL A 477 -10.67 -7.05 30.64
CA VAL A 477 -11.12 -8.37 31.12
C VAL A 477 -11.83 -9.15 30.02
N VAL A 478 -12.75 -8.53 29.28
CA VAL A 478 -13.49 -9.17 28.16
C VAL A 478 -12.56 -9.55 27.01
N LEU A 479 -11.51 -8.78 26.77
CA LEU A 479 -10.57 -8.98 25.67
C LEU A 479 -9.49 -10.04 25.96
N LEU A 480 -9.26 -10.39 27.24
CA LEU A 480 -8.22 -11.36 27.63
C LEU A 480 -8.28 -12.69 26.86
N PRO A 481 -9.43 -13.38 26.71
CA PRO A 481 -9.49 -14.63 25.96
C PRO A 481 -9.08 -14.46 24.48
N GLY A 482 -9.58 -13.42 23.84
CA GLY A 482 -9.23 -13.12 22.45
C GLY A 482 -7.77 -12.72 22.28
N PHE A 483 -7.19 -12.01 23.25
CA PHE A 483 -5.78 -11.65 23.25
C PHE A 483 -4.89 -12.90 23.35
N VAL A 484 -5.21 -13.84 24.23
CA VAL A 484 -4.48 -15.12 24.34
C VAL A 484 -4.48 -15.87 23.01
N VAL A 485 -5.61 -15.87 22.30
CA VAL A 485 -5.70 -16.51 20.98
C VAL A 485 -4.87 -15.80 19.92
N ILE A 486 -4.86 -14.47 19.92
CA ILE A 486 -4.20 -13.67 18.86
C ILE A 486 -2.69 -13.51 19.14
N PHE A 487 -2.25 -13.50 20.39
CA PHE A 487 -0.89 -13.17 20.80
C PHE A 487 0.20 -14.03 20.13
N PRO A 488 0.15 -15.39 20.15
CA PRO A 488 1.20 -16.21 19.53
C PRO A 488 1.37 -15.91 18.04
N TRP A 489 0.24 -15.72 17.33
CA TRP A 489 0.22 -15.37 15.93
C TRP A 489 0.83 -13.99 15.68
N ARG A 490 0.53 -13.00 16.51
CA ARG A 490 1.09 -11.64 16.41
C ARG A 490 2.62 -11.67 16.55
N VAL A 491 3.14 -12.37 17.55
CA VAL A 491 4.58 -12.51 17.77
C VAL A 491 5.26 -13.18 16.57
N LEU A 492 4.72 -14.30 16.10
CA LEU A 492 5.31 -15.06 15.00
C LEU A 492 5.30 -14.29 13.68
N THR A 493 4.19 -13.63 13.35
CA THR A 493 4.09 -12.82 12.13
C THR A 493 5.03 -11.60 12.19
N ARG A 494 5.20 -10.96 13.35
CA ARG A 494 6.14 -9.86 13.57
C ARG A 494 7.57 -10.33 13.34
N TYR A 495 7.98 -11.44 13.96
CA TYR A 495 9.32 -12.02 13.79
C TYR A 495 9.63 -12.35 12.32
N ILE A 496 8.72 -13.06 11.63
CA ILE A 496 8.91 -13.46 10.24
C ILE A 496 9.00 -12.23 9.34
N SER A 497 8.11 -11.23 9.52
CA SER A 497 8.08 -10.03 8.69
C SER A 497 9.33 -9.17 8.87
N LYS A 498 9.83 -8.96 10.11
CA LYS A 498 11.10 -8.26 10.38
C LYS A 498 12.29 -8.97 9.71
N LYS A 499 12.43 -10.29 9.92
CA LYS A 499 13.50 -11.07 9.28
C LYS A 499 13.49 -10.95 7.75
N LYS A 500 12.30 -10.93 7.14
CA LYS A 500 12.15 -10.80 5.69
C LYS A 500 12.44 -9.37 5.20
N ALA A 501 12.06 -8.35 5.96
CA ALA A 501 12.38 -6.96 5.67
C ALA A 501 13.89 -6.74 5.67
N HIS A 502 14.59 -7.20 6.70
CA HIS A 502 16.06 -7.13 6.77
C HIS A 502 16.75 -7.84 5.60
N GLN A 503 16.31 -9.06 5.25
CA GLN A 503 16.82 -9.76 4.07
C GLN A 503 16.57 -9.03 2.75
N ALA A 504 15.45 -8.32 2.62
CA ALA A 504 15.12 -7.54 1.43
C ALA A 504 15.94 -6.25 1.35
N LEU A 505 16.21 -5.62 2.48
CA LEU A 505 17.05 -4.42 2.59
C LEU A 505 18.48 -4.72 2.13
N GLN A 506 19.08 -5.82 2.61
CA GLN A 506 20.43 -6.24 2.21
C GLN A 506 20.58 -6.50 0.70
N LYS A 507 19.49 -6.89 0.03
CA LYS A 507 19.48 -7.22 -1.41
C LYS A 507 19.09 -6.06 -2.33
N SER A 508 18.76 -4.90 -1.79
CA SER A 508 18.21 -3.77 -2.56
C SER A 508 19.02 -2.50 -2.32
N SER A 509 19.30 -1.77 -3.39
CA SER A 509 19.89 -0.42 -3.35
C SER A 509 18.83 0.71 -3.35
N VAL A 510 17.54 0.37 -3.39
CA VAL A 510 16.46 1.32 -3.56
C VAL A 510 15.65 1.54 -2.28
N LYS A 511 15.58 0.51 -1.43
CA LYS A 511 14.83 0.50 -0.17
C LYS A 511 15.56 1.28 0.91
N ILE A 512 14.81 1.97 1.77
CA ILE A 512 15.35 2.75 2.90
C ILE A 512 15.27 1.94 4.20
N LYS A 513 14.07 1.51 4.60
CA LYS A 513 13.80 0.73 5.83
C LYS A 513 13.25 -0.68 5.55
N GLY A 514 12.92 -1.00 4.30
CA GLY A 514 12.32 -2.28 3.90
C GLY A 514 10.86 -2.45 4.33
N ASN A 515 10.17 -1.38 4.66
CA ASN A 515 8.76 -1.38 5.10
C ASN A 515 7.80 -1.90 4.03
N ASP A 516 8.16 -1.79 2.75
CA ASP A 516 7.40 -2.30 1.61
C ASP A 516 7.22 -3.84 1.60
N VAL A 517 8.02 -4.55 2.39
CA VAL A 517 7.99 -6.01 2.50
C VAL A 517 7.12 -6.46 3.68
N VAL A 518 7.04 -5.64 4.73
CA VAL A 518 6.45 -6.00 6.02
C VAL A 518 4.97 -6.35 5.90
N ALA A 519 4.15 -5.51 5.24
CA ALA A 519 2.72 -5.77 5.06
C ALA A 519 2.46 -7.09 4.32
N THR A 520 3.19 -7.31 3.23
CA THR A 520 3.10 -8.54 2.43
C THR A 520 3.37 -9.78 3.28
N TRP A 521 4.45 -9.78 4.06
CA TRP A 521 4.78 -10.95 4.88
C TRP A 521 3.86 -11.12 6.08
N LYS A 522 3.37 -10.03 6.70
CA LYS A 522 2.32 -10.12 7.72
C LYS A 522 1.06 -10.78 7.16
N LEU A 523 0.60 -10.36 5.98
CA LEU A 523 -0.61 -10.88 5.36
C LEU A 523 -0.42 -12.33 4.89
N MET A 524 0.66 -12.65 4.18
CA MET A 524 0.94 -14.00 3.68
C MET A 524 1.12 -15.02 4.82
N THR A 525 1.87 -14.66 5.86
CA THR A 525 2.03 -15.53 7.02
C THR A 525 0.72 -15.72 7.77
N SER A 526 -0.13 -14.69 7.84
CA SER A 526 -1.45 -14.78 8.46
C SER A 526 -2.37 -15.73 7.72
N ILE A 527 -2.45 -15.63 6.41
CA ILE A 527 -3.27 -16.53 5.57
C ILE A 527 -2.85 -18.00 5.77
N CYS A 528 -1.55 -18.26 5.96
CA CYS A 528 -1.06 -19.62 6.18
C CYS A 528 -1.23 -20.11 7.62
N LEU A 529 -0.93 -19.25 8.61
CA LEU A 529 -0.85 -19.65 10.01
C LEU A 529 -2.19 -19.67 10.73
N LEU A 530 -3.11 -18.75 10.41
CA LEU A 530 -4.41 -18.67 11.08
C LEU A 530 -5.23 -19.96 10.96
N PRO A 531 -5.35 -20.59 9.77
CA PRO A 531 -6.07 -21.89 9.68
C PRO A 531 -5.39 -22.98 10.50
N ILE A 532 -4.06 -23.03 10.53
CA ILE A 532 -3.29 -24.02 11.29
C ILE A 532 -3.52 -23.83 12.81
N GLN A 533 -3.42 -22.58 13.28
CA GLN A 533 -3.67 -22.24 14.68
C GLN A 533 -5.11 -22.55 15.07
N HIS A 534 -6.07 -22.22 14.19
CA HIS A 534 -7.48 -22.48 14.41
C HIS A 534 -7.75 -23.98 14.55
N ALA A 535 -7.19 -24.82 13.65
CA ALA A 535 -7.30 -26.27 13.73
C ALA A 535 -6.64 -26.83 15.02
N LEU A 536 -5.45 -26.33 15.38
CA LEU A 536 -4.75 -26.75 16.61
C LEU A 536 -5.60 -26.44 17.86
N TYR A 537 -6.13 -25.25 17.99
CA TYR A 537 -6.93 -24.88 19.16
C TYR A 537 -8.29 -25.57 19.20
N THR A 538 -8.88 -25.85 18.04
CA THR A 538 -10.08 -26.70 17.97
C THR A 538 -9.78 -28.11 18.47
N SER A 539 -8.65 -28.69 18.11
CA SER A 539 -8.20 -29.99 18.59
C SER A 539 -7.92 -29.98 20.10
N MET A 540 -7.33 -28.93 20.64
CA MET A 540 -7.12 -28.73 22.06
C MET A 540 -8.46 -28.62 22.83
N ALA A 541 -9.43 -27.88 22.27
CA ALA A 541 -10.76 -27.74 22.84
C ALA A 541 -11.48 -29.11 22.88
N TYR A 542 -11.35 -29.94 21.84
CA TYR A 542 -11.85 -31.31 21.80
C TYR A 542 -11.24 -32.18 22.91
N TRP A 543 -9.93 -32.11 23.06
CA TRP A 543 -9.21 -32.90 24.06
C TRP A 543 -9.57 -32.51 25.50
N TRP A 544 -9.91 -31.25 25.75
CA TRP A 544 -10.21 -30.72 27.09
C TRP A 544 -11.68 -30.86 27.48
N GLY A 545 -12.61 -30.70 26.55
CA GLY A 545 -14.05 -30.65 26.84
C GLY A 545 -14.94 -31.41 25.86
N GLY A 546 -14.35 -32.23 24.97
CA GLY A 546 -15.08 -33.07 24.01
C GLY A 546 -15.64 -32.28 22.82
N GLU A 547 -16.57 -32.92 22.11
CA GLU A 547 -17.12 -32.41 20.84
C GLU A 547 -17.78 -31.04 20.96
N SER A 548 -18.56 -30.82 22.01
CA SER A 548 -19.30 -29.57 22.21
C SER A 548 -18.36 -28.34 22.33
N TRP A 549 -17.23 -28.51 23.01
CA TRP A 549 -16.21 -27.47 23.14
C TRP A 549 -15.47 -27.22 21.84
N ALA A 550 -15.15 -28.28 21.08
CA ALA A 550 -14.51 -28.14 19.77
C ALA A 550 -15.41 -27.41 18.77
N VAL A 551 -16.69 -27.81 18.70
CA VAL A 551 -17.69 -27.16 17.83
C VAL A 551 -17.89 -25.71 18.25
N GLY A 552 -18.06 -25.46 19.55
CA GLY A 552 -18.18 -24.10 20.08
C GLY A 552 -16.96 -23.24 19.69
N TYR A 553 -15.73 -23.70 19.95
CA TYR A 553 -14.52 -22.98 19.60
C TYR A 553 -14.43 -22.72 18.07
N PHE A 554 -14.66 -23.76 17.27
CA PHE A 554 -14.54 -23.66 15.82
C PHE A 554 -15.39 -22.53 15.23
N PHE A 555 -16.64 -22.39 15.66
CA PHE A 555 -17.55 -21.37 15.14
C PHE A 555 -17.39 -20.01 15.80
N PHE A 556 -17.15 -19.94 17.10
CA PHE A 556 -17.11 -18.68 17.84
C PHE A 556 -15.74 -18.00 17.85
N ALA A 557 -14.63 -18.74 17.69
CA ALA A 557 -13.29 -18.17 17.77
C ALA A 557 -13.01 -17.09 16.70
N PRO A 558 -13.39 -17.23 15.40
CA PRO A 558 -13.22 -16.16 14.42
C PRO A 558 -14.02 -14.90 14.78
N PHE A 559 -15.22 -15.08 15.32
CA PHE A 559 -16.07 -13.97 15.76
C PHE A 559 -15.46 -13.26 16.99
N ILE A 560 -14.98 -14.03 17.98
CA ILE A 560 -14.29 -13.48 19.15
C ILE A 560 -13.02 -12.75 18.74
N ALA A 561 -12.24 -13.29 17.80
CA ALA A 561 -11.04 -12.62 17.28
C ALA A 561 -11.38 -11.28 16.63
N MET A 562 -12.44 -11.21 15.80
CA MET A 562 -12.87 -9.98 15.18
C MET A 562 -13.40 -8.97 16.20
N LEU A 563 -14.18 -9.43 17.18
CA LEU A 563 -14.65 -8.62 18.30
C LEU A 563 -13.47 -8.06 19.09
N THR A 564 -12.45 -8.89 19.37
CA THR A 564 -11.23 -8.47 20.06
C THR A 564 -10.48 -7.37 19.29
N ILE A 565 -10.31 -7.52 17.98
CA ILE A 565 -9.67 -6.50 17.13
C ILE A 565 -10.44 -5.17 17.23
N LYS A 566 -11.76 -5.19 16.99
CA LYS A 566 -12.59 -3.98 17.04
C LYS A 566 -12.64 -3.34 18.42
N SER A 567 -12.74 -4.14 19.46
CA SER A 567 -12.78 -3.63 20.84
C SER A 567 -11.42 -3.10 21.28
N THR A 568 -10.31 -3.69 20.82
CA THR A 568 -8.96 -3.14 21.04
C THR A 568 -8.80 -1.77 20.38
N GLU A 569 -9.32 -1.58 19.17
CA GLU A 569 -9.32 -0.27 18.50
C GLU A 569 -10.07 0.78 19.33
N ARG A 570 -11.28 0.43 19.79
CA ARG A 570 -12.06 1.32 20.66
C ARG A 570 -11.37 1.60 21.98
N GLY A 571 -10.78 0.57 22.60
CA GLY A 571 -10.02 0.70 23.84
C GLY A 571 -8.80 1.62 23.69
N MET A 572 -8.05 1.51 22.58
CA MET A 572 -6.95 2.43 22.31
C MET A 572 -7.42 3.88 22.08
N GLU A 573 -8.55 4.08 21.40
CA GLU A 573 -9.14 5.41 21.25
C GLU A 573 -9.49 6.04 22.61
N LEU A 574 -10.07 5.25 23.52
CA LEU A 574 -10.37 5.69 24.87
C LEU A 574 -9.10 5.92 25.71
N ALA A 575 -8.13 5.02 25.62
CA ALA A 575 -6.86 5.16 26.34
C ALA A 575 -6.15 6.46 25.96
N ASN A 576 -6.13 6.77 24.66
CA ASN A 576 -5.56 8.03 24.17
C ASN A 576 -6.32 9.26 24.69
N SER A 577 -7.64 9.19 24.92
CA SER A 577 -8.41 10.32 25.46
C SER A 577 -8.19 10.57 26.96
N ILE A 578 -7.61 9.63 27.71
CA ILE A 578 -7.33 9.78 29.13
C ILE A 578 -6.25 10.83 29.39
N ARG A 579 -5.17 10.83 28.63
CA ARG A 579 -4.04 11.76 28.81
C ARG A 579 -4.44 13.23 28.68
N PRO A 580 -5.15 13.67 27.64
CA PRO A 580 -5.61 15.04 27.53
C PRO A 580 -6.54 15.45 28.67
N LEU A 581 -7.44 14.55 29.10
CA LEU A 581 -8.31 14.79 30.27
C LEU A 581 -7.49 14.97 31.55
N TRP A 582 -6.48 14.13 31.74
CA TRP A 582 -5.55 14.23 32.87
C TRP A 582 -4.71 15.48 32.83
N LEU A 583 -4.16 15.86 31.66
CA LEU A 583 -3.42 17.10 31.49
C LEU A 583 -4.28 18.33 31.76
N ALA A 584 -5.53 18.34 31.28
CA ALA A 584 -6.46 19.43 31.51
C ALA A 584 -6.82 19.61 32.99
N LEU A 585 -6.70 18.56 33.82
CA LEU A 585 -6.91 18.62 35.27
C LEU A 585 -5.66 19.10 36.01
N ILE A 586 -4.45 18.64 35.65
CA ILE A 586 -3.21 18.94 36.34
C ILE A 586 -2.60 20.26 35.89
N SER A 587 -2.66 20.56 34.61
CA SER A 587 -2.01 21.73 34.01
C SER A 587 -2.95 22.45 33.02
N PRO A 588 -3.98 23.15 33.52
CA PRO A 588 -4.93 23.88 32.67
C PRO A 588 -4.25 24.94 31.80
N GLU A 589 -3.17 25.54 32.31
CA GLU A 589 -2.37 26.54 31.58
C GLU A 589 -1.75 25.95 30.31
N THR A 590 -1.14 24.77 30.42
CA THR A 590 -0.55 24.07 29.27
C THR A 590 -1.62 23.71 28.23
N THR A 591 -2.79 23.30 28.68
CA THR A 591 -3.92 22.99 27.80
C THR A 591 -4.40 24.25 27.09
N SER A 592 -4.55 25.38 27.80
CA SER A 592 -4.93 26.66 27.21
C SER A 592 -3.90 27.16 26.20
N GLU A 593 -2.61 27.01 26.49
CA GLU A 593 -1.52 27.35 25.56
C GLU A 593 -1.59 26.51 24.27
N LEU A 594 -1.81 25.20 24.37
CA LEU A 594 -1.96 24.32 23.21
C LEU A 594 -3.17 24.69 22.34
N ILE A 595 -4.30 25.03 22.97
CA ILE A 595 -5.50 25.50 22.27
C ILE A 595 -5.21 26.83 21.56
N GLY A 596 -4.50 27.75 22.22
CA GLY A 596 -4.07 29.02 21.64
C GLY A 596 -3.15 28.84 20.43
N MET A 597 -2.13 27.96 20.54
CA MET A 597 -1.23 27.61 19.43
C MET A 597 -2.00 27.02 18.25
N ARG A 598 -2.91 26.07 18.51
CA ARG A 598 -3.74 25.44 17.48
C ARG A 598 -4.62 26.45 16.76
N THR A 599 -5.27 27.34 17.51
CA THR A 599 -6.16 28.39 16.97
C THR A 599 -5.37 29.35 16.08
N LYS A 600 -4.19 29.79 16.52
CA LYS A 600 -3.28 30.60 15.73
C LYS A 600 -2.92 29.90 14.42
N LEU A 601 -2.42 28.66 14.51
CA LEU A 601 -2.05 27.86 13.31
C LEU A 601 -3.23 27.66 12.36
N LYS A 602 -4.46 27.45 12.87
CA LYS A 602 -5.68 27.32 12.06
C LYS A 602 -5.94 28.58 11.23
N ASN A 603 -5.77 29.77 11.84
CA ASN A 603 -5.94 31.03 11.15
C ASN A 603 -4.81 31.26 10.14
N ASP A 604 -3.55 31.06 10.52
CA ASP A 604 -2.38 31.23 9.67
C ASP A 604 -2.46 30.31 8.42
N VAL A 605 -2.91 29.04 8.59
CA VAL A 605 -3.15 28.12 7.48
C VAL A 605 -4.25 28.65 6.55
N ARG A 606 -5.35 29.11 7.11
CA ARG A 606 -6.48 29.63 6.31
C ARG A 606 -6.07 30.85 5.51
N ASP A 607 -5.39 31.81 6.14
CA ASP A 607 -4.95 33.05 5.50
C ASP A 607 -3.92 32.76 4.40
N LEU A 608 -2.97 31.84 4.65
CA LEU A 608 -1.99 31.42 3.67
C LEU A 608 -2.63 30.73 2.45
N VAL A 609 -3.55 29.77 2.70
CA VAL A 609 -4.24 29.02 1.62
C VAL A 609 -5.07 29.96 0.76
N CYS A 610 -5.81 30.91 1.38
CA CYS A 610 -6.59 31.93 0.67
C CYS A 610 -5.68 32.87 -0.12
N ARG A 611 -4.58 33.36 0.48
CA ARG A 611 -3.63 34.28 -0.17
C ARG A 611 -2.95 33.65 -1.39
N LEU A 612 -2.45 32.43 -1.25
CA LEU A 612 -1.73 31.73 -2.32
C LEU A 612 -2.66 30.98 -3.28
N GLY A 613 -3.94 30.88 -2.95
CA GLY A 613 -4.95 30.23 -3.79
C GLY A 613 -4.69 28.72 -3.96
N TRP A 614 -4.23 28.04 -2.91
CA TRP A 614 -4.02 26.59 -2.95
C TRP A 614 -5.33 25.81 -3.13
N ASP A 615 -6.44 26.41 -2.76
CA ASP A 615 -7.80 25.90 -2.88
C ASP A 615 -8.48 26.14 -4.23
N LYS A 616 -7.98 27.08 -5.06
CA LYS A 616 -8.61 27.42 -6.35
C LYS A 616 -8.72 26.25 -7.31
N ASN A 617 -7.77 25.33 -7.28
CA ASN A 617 -7.79 24.12 -8.12
C ASN A 617 -8.79 23.04 -7.59
N LEU A 618 -9.30 23.19 -6.37
CA LEU A 618 -10.31 22.27 -5.82
C LEU A 618 -11.66 22.41 -6.52
N GLU A 619 -12.01 23.62 -6.96
CA GLU A 619 -13.26 23.85 -7.70
C GLU A 619 -13.32 23.09 -9.02
N GLN A 620 -12.18 22.92 -9.68
CA GLN A 620 -12.09 22.17 -10.93
C GLN A 620 -12.22 20.65 -10.72
N ASN A 621 -11.74 20.12 -9.60
CA ASN A 621 -11.70 18.68 -9.33
C ASN A 621 -12.96 18.16 -8.59
N LEU A 622 -13.54 18.97 -7.73
CA LEU A 622 -14.66 18.57 -6.85
C LEU A 622 -15.99 19.25 -7.20
N GLY A 623 -15.96 20.25 -8.08
CA GLY A 623 -17.10 21.09 -8.41
C GLY A 623 -17.40 22.18 -7.36
N ARG A 624 -17.90 23.33 -7.82
CA ARG A 624 -18.16 24.53 -6.98
C ARG A 624 -19.01 24.28 -5.73
N LYS A 625 -19.97 23.33 -5.82
CA LYS A 625 -20.87 23.01 -4.67
C LYS A 625 -20.11 22.34 -3.51
N ALA A 626 -19.14 21.46 -3.79
CA ALA A 626 -18.37 20.76 -2.76
C ALA A 626 -17.40 21.73 -2.06
N VAL A 627 -16.67 22.54 -2.84
CA VAL A 627 -15.75 23.55 -2.29
C VAL A 627 -16.50 24.59 -1.46
N ARG A 628 -17.69 25.02 -1.89
CA ARG A 628 -18.53 25.96 -1.16
C ARG A 628 -19.02 25.38 0.17
N ARG A 629 -19.34 24.07 0.24
CA ARG A 629 -19.66 23.39 1.50
C ARG A 629 -18.49 23.35 2.46
N MET A 630 -17.26 23.13 1.97
CA MET A 630 -16.06 23.15 2.79
C MET A 630 -15.72 24.54 3.33
N SER A 631 -16.00 25.62 2.57
CA SER A 631 -15.66 27.00 2.94
C SER A 631 -16.76 27.71 3.75
N ILE A 632 -18.04 27.48 3.48
CA ILE A 632 -19.16 28.19 4.11
C ILE A 632 -19.46 27.67 5.52
N THR A 633 -19.28 26.37 5.77
CA THR A 633 -19.51 25.78 7.10
C THR A 633 -18.48 26.25 8.14
N SER A 634 -17.48 27.02 7.75
CA SER A 634 -16.44 27.52 8.67
C SER A 634 -16.86 28.71 9.53
N LEU A 635 -18.06 29.26 9.31
CA LEU A 635 -18.54 30.45 10.00
C LEU A 635 -19.60 30.18 11.09
N GLN A 636 -20.13 28.96 11.21
CA GLN A 636 -21.14 28.61 12.21
C GLN A 636 -20.83 27.31 12.93
N SER A 637 -20.70 27.42 14.24
CA SER A 637 -20.68 26.41 15.32
C SER A 637 -19.54 25.42 15.41
N ASP A 638 -18.86 25.44 16.54
CA ASP A 638 -17.86 24.51 17.07
C ASP A 638 -18.52 23.25 17.67
N ASP A 639 -19.24 22.45 16.88
CA ASP A 639 -19.77 21.18 17.36
C ASP A 639 -19.05 20.01 16.68
N ASP A 640 -18.30 19.26 17.49
CA ASP A 640 -17.30 18.29 17.09
C ASP A 640 -17.91 16.93 16.76
N THR A 641 -18.08 16.62 15.50
CA THR A 641 -18.24 15.23 15.05
C THR A 641 -16.92 14.69 14.50
N THR A 642 -16.44 13.65 15.15
CA THR A 642 -15.15 13.00 14.96
C THR A 642 -14.90 12.52 13.55
N ASP A 643 -13.82 12.97 12.96
CA ASP A 643 -13.21 12.38 11.78
C ASP A 643 -12.18 11.33 12.25
N ASP A 644 -12.60 10.06 12.34
CA ASP A 644 -11.75 8.93 12.76
C ASP A 644 -10.53 8.71 11.84
N PHE A 645 -10.54 9.35 10.66
CA PHE A 645 -9.49 9.21 9.65
C PHE A 645 -8.11 9.74 10.10
N ASP A 646 -8.07 10.72 10.98
CA ASP A 646 -6.81 11.38 11.36
C ASP A 646 -6.22 10.90 12.70
N LYS A 647 -6.94 10.05 13.45
CA LYS A 647 -6.48 9.58 14.78
C LYS A 647 -5.17 8.77 14.73
N ASP A 648 -5.04 7.86 13.77
CA ASP A 648 -3.89 6.95 13.71
C ASP A 648 -2.60 7.59 13.19
N LEU A 649 -2.68 8.82 12.69
CA LEU A 649 -1.58 9.48 12.01
C LEU A 649 -0.67 10.32 12.92
N MET A 650 -1.24 10.79 14.03
CA MET A 650 -0.49 11.52 15.05
C MET A 650 -0.02 10.62 16.19
N THR A 651 -0.76 9.53 16.47
CA THR A 651 -0.34 8.51 17.44
C THR A 651 0.72 7.56 16.90
N SER A 652 0.92 7.50 15.57
CA SER A 652 1.96 6.63 14.98
C SER A 652 3.40 7.14 15.17
N GLY A 653 3.56 8.37 15.65
CA GLY A 653 4.86 8.89 16.09
C GLY A 653 4.93 9.06 17.62
N MET A 654 3.87 8.69 18.35
CA MET A 654 3.78 8.91 19.79
C MET A 654 3.98 7.67 20.64
N ILE A 655 3.81 6.49 20.09
CA ILE A 655 4.33 5.28 20.71
C ILE A 655 5.62 5.02 19.94
N PRO A 656 6.81 5.14 20.57
CA PRO A 656 7.96 4.44 20.07
C PRO A 656 7.44 3.01 19.91
N SER A 657 7.31 2.53 18.69
CA SER A 657 7.20 1.09 18.57
C SER A 657 8.45 0.61 19.26
N ASP A 658 8.37 -0.44 20.09
CA ASP A 658 9.56 -1.14 20.58
C ASP A 658 10.58 -1.43 19.45
N ASP A 659 10.25 -1.02 18.23
CA ASP A 659 11.02 -1.09 17.00
C ASP A 659 11.93 0.13 16.78
N ASP A 660 11.64 1.29 17.38
CA ASP A 660 12.41 2.54 17.19
C ASP A 660 13.44 2.74 18.34
N GLU A 661 13.23 2.13 19.52
CA GLU A 661 14.18 2.20 20.64
C GLU A 661 15.39 1.24 20.46
N GLU A 662 15.23 0.11 19.77
CA GLU A 662 16.36 -0.79 19.47
C GLU A 662 17.27 -0.29 18.33
N GLU A 663 16.84 0.68 17.50
CA GLU A 663 17.67 1.24 16.42
C GLU A 663 18.58 2.40 16.91
N GLU A 664 18.28 3.07 18.04
CA GLU A 664 19.17 4.09 18.63
C GLU A 664 20.30 3.51 19.49
N GLU A 665 20.17 2.26 19.98
CA GLU A 665 21.25 1.58 20.73
C GLU A 665 22.28 0.87 19.82
N GLU A 666 21.98 0.61 18.53
CA GLU A 666 22.96 0.03 17.59
C GLU A 666 23.75 1.09 16.79
N GLU A 667 23.43 2.39 16.86
CA GLU A 667 24.21 3.48 16.23
C GLU A 667 25.15 4.23 17.20
N ASN A 668 25.21 3.87 18.48
CA ASN A 668 26.22 4.31 19.43
C ASN A 668 27.13 3.11 19.79
#